data_895d43dc93152d018983fba6f6bd4f13
#
_entry.id   895d43dc93152d018983fba6f6bd4f13
#
_cell.length_a   1.000
_cell.length_b   1.000
_cell.length_c   1.000
_cell.angle_alpha   90.00
_cell.angle_beta   90.00
_cell.angle_gamma   90.00
#
_symmetry.space_group_name_H-M   'P 1'
#
loop_
_entity.id
_entity.type
_entity.pdbx_description
1 polymer ?
#
loop_
_entity_poly.entity_id
_entity_poly.type
_entity_poly.pdbx_seq_one_letter_code
_entity_poly.pdbx_strand_id
1 'polypeptide(L)'
;EEVWNPESNSIEVPIDLLAKLKAMALQELGLGETLYFDEELKPINEFSSISKLPGQKKYKFAIRGNPSLGNIKTLMIGVKNPSSKLGDVLCGEVWFNELRISGIDSQDGWAAIGAMDANLADFATFSATGRYSSIGFGSIDMSPNERTREELLQYDVISNANIGQLTPKKWGLQIPLSFATGETLITPEYDPFYQDIKLQDRLDTADRDSQRDSIKNQSISYTKRKSVSLIGIRKNRSGGVKQRFYSPENFDFSYAYNELKHRDYEIEMQQEFNLLLGTNYGHSFSSKPIEPFKKVKFFNQKKYWQWLQQLNFNLLPSSLQGSANVNRILNIQKFRQVYLEGVDASLQRSLPNLQQRNFLFDYNYALSHNFSKSVRLNFNATTSSIIRQNSMVEAGIINPFQPEKNALWQGIFNAGEPNNHLQTFSLNYKLPFQYIPFLSFIDATYNYTGNFNWQRGSEALSQVKSDDGVSLGIINTIQNNNTKTLNSAFSFSKMYSALGLKSNSRTPFNDRIKVIKKTNDTLSKSKNSFLKKGLTKLVDIMTLLKRVQASYSENNGSVLPGYLPSVGFAGGLQPTLGYTLGSQADIRYEAARQGWITGFPNFNQSFSQVHSNKFKATAQLIPFKGLIFDFNFDRDYMESRLENFKVTDQTYIPRNSNVYGNFGMSTILLRTAFNRSGDFESRNFQNFRDYRKQIAKRLVQETYFEENGFSEEGYPVGYGKNQQEVLLHSFIAAYTGASPERVDLSPIKRTPLPNWNLKFTGLTEIKSISKIFSRLSINHAYRASYTLTNFQSNFDFNPDQPNMTDKLGNLISERLYSNVNLIEQFNPLIRLDMEMNNSLKLIAELRKERAISLSLDNNLITESSGDEYIAGLGYRVNDVRFRTNFGGKRVTLKGDLNIRADVSYRDNITVLRNLEYDNNQVTAGQRILALKINADYALSRNLTALFFYDHNFSEFAISTAFPQTSIRSGFTVRYNFGN
;
A
#
# COMPACT_ATOMS: atom_id res chain seq x y z
N GLU A 1 -47.83 -49.68 -20.59
CA GLU A 1 -47.83 -48.35 -21.17
C GLU A 1 -46.89 -47.46 -20.38
N GLU A 2 -45.86 -46.97 -21.07
CA GLU A 2 -44.86 -46.11 -20.43
C GLU A 2 -45.50 -44.76 -20.13
N VAL A 3 -45.80 -44.51 -18.87
CA VAL A 3 -46.40 -43.25 -18.34
C VAL A 3 -45.44 -42.06 -18.52
N TRP A 4 -44.13 -42.34 -18.53
CA TRP A 4 -43.07 -41.33 -18.67
C TRP A 4 -42.24 -41.54 -19.95
N ASN A 5 -42.78 -41.17 -21.09
CA ASN A 5 -42.01 -41.19 -22.35
C ASN A 5 -41.35 -39.79 -22.55
N PRO A 6 -40.01 -39.69 -22.50
CA PRO A 6 -39.33 -38.38 -22.65
C PRO A 6 -39.57 -37.73 -24.00
N GLU A 7 -39.70 -38.49 -25.06
CA GLU A 7 -39.86 -37.93 -26.40
C GLU A 7 -41.21 -37.26 -26.61
N SER A 8 -42.28 -37.81 -26.03
CA SER A 8 -43.64 -37.27 -26.16
C SER A 8 -44.06 -36.34 -25.02
N ASN A 9 -43.52 -36.50 -23.83
CA ASN A 9 -43.96 -35.85 -22.57
C ASN A 9 -42.94 -34.90 -21.94
N SER A 10 -41.91 -34.44 -22.65
CA SER A 10 -41.00 -33.40 -22.20
C SER A 10 -41.31 -32.07 -22.88
N ILE A 11 -41.16 -31.00 -22.14
CA ILE A 11 -41.15 -29.61 -22.66
C ILE A 11 -39.72 -29.07 -22.46
N GLU A 12 -39.06 -28.76 -23.54
CA GLU A 12 -37.72 -28.17 -23.55
C GLU A 12 -37.81 -26.78 -24.18
N VAL A 13 -37.46 -25.77 -23.44
CA VAL A 13 -37.52 -24.37 -23.90
C VAL A 13 -36.12 -23.79 -23.89
N PRO A 14 -35.54 -23.49 -25.08
CA PRO A 14 -34.26 -22.85 -25.20
C PRO A 14 -34.35 -21.42 -24.67
N ILE A 15 -33.52 -21.07 -23.66
CA ILE A 15 -33.48 -19.73 -23.07
C ILE A 15 -33.03 -18.69 -24.11
N ASP A 16 -32.10 -19.06 -25.00
CA ASP A 16 -31.64 -18.18 -26.08
C ASP A 16 -32.75 -17.77 -27.03
N LEU A 17 -33.71 -18.67 -27.28
CA LEU A 17 -34.87 -18.35 -28.07
C LEU A 17 -35.78 -17.32 -27.42
N LEU A 18 -35.93 -17.40 -26.11
CA LEU A 18 -36.70 -16.42 -25.32
C LEU A 18 -36.00 -15.05 -25.31
N ALA A 19 -34.69 -15.02 -25.26
CA ALA A 19 -33.92 -13.78 -25.30
C ALA A 19 -34.06 -13.11 -26.71
N LYS A 20 -33.99 -13.88 -27.77
CA LYS A 20 -34.21 -13.39 -29.16
C LYS A 20 -35.66 -12.91 -29.38
N LEU A 21 -36.62 -13.64 -28.88
CA LEU A 21 -38.02 -13.22 -28.89
C LEU A 21 -38.23 -11.86 -28.25
N LYS A 22 -37.61 -11.65 -27.09
CA LYS A 22 -37.65 -10.38 -26.38
C LYS A 22 -36.95 -9.26 -27.20
N ALA A 23 -35.82 -9.55 -27.82
CA ALA A 23 -35.11 -8.58 -28.64
C ALA A 23 -35.96 -8.11 -29.83
N MET A 24 -36.67 -9.00 -30.46
CA MET A 24 -37.63 -8.69 -31.56
C MET A 24 -38.84 -7.91 -31.04
N ALA A 25 -39.42 -8.34 -29.93
CA ALA A 25 -40.58 -7.69 -29.33
C ALA A 25 -40.29 -6.24 -28.90
N LEU A 26 -39.06 -5.91 -28.52
CA LEU A 26 -38.65 -4.54 -28.20
C LEU A 26 -38.71 -3.56 -29.37
N GLN A 27 -38.73 -4.08 -30.63
CA GLN A 27 -38.86 -3.24 -31.83
C GLN A 27 -40.31 -2.93 -32.18
N GLU A 28 -41.24 -3.82 -31.86
CA GLU A 28 -42.64 -3.76 -32.27
C GLU A 28 -43.59 -3.23 -31.18
N LEU A 29 -43.08 -2.92 -29.97
CA LEU A 29 -43.91 -2.69 -28.78
C LEU A 29 -44.63 -1.34 -28.75
N GLY A 30 -45.98 -1.45 -28.79
CA GLY A 30 -46.85 -0.66 -27.96
C GLY A 30 -47.02 -1.34 -26.60
N LEU A 31 -46.68 -0.63 -25.49
CA LEU A 31 -46.77 -1.15 -24.12
C LEU A 31 -48.17 -1.64 -23.77
N GLY A 32 -48.31 -2.97 -23.59
CA GLY A 32 -49.52 -3.60 -23.06
C GLY A 32 -50.19 -4.65 -23.90
N GLU A 33 -49.87 -4.79 -25.20
CA GLU A 33 -50.38 -5.86 -26.06
C GLU A 33 -49.55 -7.12 -25.92
N THR A 34 -50.15 -8.29 -26.11
CA THR A 34 -49.48 -9.56 -26.11
C THR A 34 -49.12 -9.91 -27.57
N LEU A 35 -47.80 -10.03 -27.82
CA LEU A 35 -47.30 -10.46 -29.14
C LEU A 35 -47.11 -11.97 -29.14
N TYR A 36 -47.53 -12.63 -30.27
CA TYR A 36 -47.44 -14.07 -30.45
C TYR A 36 -46.50 -14.39 -31.60
N PHE A 37 -45.70 -15.44 -31.41
CA PHE A 37 -44.69 -15.87 -32.39
C PHE A 37 -44.70 -17.39 -32.55
N ASP A 38 -44.31 -17.86 -33.70
CA ASP A 38 -44.05 -19.28 -33.99
C ASP A 38 -42.61 -19.67 -33.58
N GLU A 39 -42.19 -20.93 -33.85
CA GLU A 39 -40.85 -21.45 -33.60
C GLU A 39 -39.75 -20.76 -34.42
N GLU A 40 -40.10 -20.19 -35.57
CA GLU A 40 -39.20 -19.43 -36.44
C GLU A 40 -39.15 -17.94 -36.07
N LEU A 41 -39.76 -17.57 -34.92
CA LEU A 41 -39.91 -16.19 -34.44
C LEU A 41 -40.67 -15.28 -35.42
N LYS A 42 -41.56 -15.81 -36.25
CA LYS A 42 -42.44 -15.00 -37.08
C LYS A 42 -43.68 -14.58 -36.31
N PRO A 43 -44.09 -13.29 -36.38
CA PRO A 43 -45.28 -12.83 -35.70
C PRO A 43 -46.53 -13.54 -36.23
N ILE A 44 -47.39 -13.99 -35.32
CA ILE A 44 -48.65 -14.70 -35.61
C ILE A 44 -49.77 -14.12 -34.77
N ASN A 45 -51.02 -14.32 -35.16
CA ASN A 45 -52.15 -13.90 -34.34
C ASN A 45 -52.42 -14.88 -33.21
N GLU A 46 -53.11 -14.43 -32.18
CA GLU A 46 -53.48 -15.26 -31.02
C GLU A 46 -54.25 -16.53 -31.42
N PHE A 47 -55.07 -16.43 -32.43
CA PHE A 47 -55.92 -17.53 -32.91
C PHE A 47 -55.30 -18.37 -34.06
N SER A 48 -54.07 -18.05 -34.50
CA SER A 48 -53.39 -18.81 -35.51
C SER A 48 -53.19 -20.26 -35.08
N SER A 49 -53.74 -21.21 -35.82
CA SER A 49 -53.51 -22.64 -35.60
C SER A 49 -52.18 -23.04 -36.19
N ILE A 50 -51.29 -23.55 -35.34
CA ILE A 50 -50.03 -24.13 -35.84
C ILE A 50 -50.33 -25.51 -36.37
N SER A 51 -50.11 -25.71 -37.65
CA SER A 51 -50.32 -27.02 -38.28
C SER A 51 -49.39 -28.08 -37.68
N LYS A 52 -49.96 -29.12 -37.05
CA LYS A 52 -49.20 -30.23 -36.47
C LYS A 52 -49.06 -31.35 -37.48
N LEU A 53 -47.88 -31.75 -37.87
CA LEU A 53 -47.58 -33.04 -38.40
C LEU A 53 -47.50 -34.08 -37.28
N PRO A 54 -48.04 -35.31 -37.45
CA PRO A 54 -47.96 -36.32 -36.42
C PRO A 54 -46.50 -36.58 -36.00
N GLY A 55 -46.19 -36.43 -34.68
CA GLY A 55 -44.85 -36.68 -34.14
C GLY A 55 -43.95 -35.43 -33.99
N GLN A 56 -44.37 -34.26 -34.44
CA GLN A 56 -43.59 -33.02 -34.23
C GLN A 56 -44.15 -32.18 -33.08
N LYS A 57 -43.27 -31.79 -32.12
CA LYS A 57 -43.56 -30.78 -31.09
C LYS A 57 -43.48 -29.40 -31.74
N LYS A 58 -44.56 -28.61 -31.64
CA LYS A 58 -44.56 -27.22 -32.12
C LYS A 58 -44.95 -26.31 -30.99
N TYR A 59 -44.16 -25.27 -30.79
CA TYR A 59 -44.33 -24.25 -29.76
C TYR A 59 -44.93 -22.98 -30.35
N LYS A 60 -45.75 -22.33 -29.54
CA LYS A 60 -46.22 -20.97 -29.74
C LYS A 60 -45.73 -20.15 -28.59
N PHE A 61 -44.99 -19.09 -28.85
CA PHE A 61 -44.45 -18.19 -27.89
C PHE A 61 -45.31 -16.94 -27.80
N ALA A 62 -45.45 -16.40 -26.59
CA ALA A 62 -46.11 -15.13 -26.39
C ALA A 62 -45.32 -14.29 -25.38
N ILE A 63 -45.22 -13.02 -25.66
CA ILE A 63 -44.56 -12.05 -24.76
C ILE A 63 -45.48 -10.88 -24.52
N ARG A 64 -45.53 -10.41 -23.28
CA ARG A 64 -46.30 -9.23 -22.91
C ARG A 64 -45.43 -8.31 -22.06
N GLY A 65 -45.32 -7.04 -22.46
CA GLY A 65 -44.47 -6.07 -21.79
C GLY A 65 -42.98 -6.34 -21.95
N ASN A 66 -42.17 -5.96 -20.99
CA ASN A 66 -40.70 -6.14 -20.98
C ASN A 66 -40.27 -7.05 -19.81
N PRO A 67 -40.46 -8.39 -19.88
CA PRO A 67 -40.09 -9.29 -18.81
C PRO A 67 -38.57 -9.42 -18.71
N SER A 68 -38.05 -9.60 -17.49
CA SER A 68 -36.63 -9.87 -17.25
C SER A 68 -36.42 -11.37 -17.07
N LEU A 69 -35.65 -11.98 -17.98
CA LEU A 69 -35.27 -13.41 -17.85
C LEU A 69 -34.23 -13.64 -16.77
N GLY A 70 -33.47 -12.60 -16.38
CA GLY A 70 -32.50 -12.65 -15.26
C GLY A 70 -33.15 -12.58 -13.88
N ASN A 71 -34.46 -12.26 -13.77
CA ASN A 71 -35.16 -12.12 -12.51
C ASN A 71 -36.55 -12.78 -12.59
N ILE A 72 -36.57 -14.08 -12.79
CA ILE A 72 -37.78 -14.86 -12.84
C ILE A 72 -38.30 -15.08 -11.43
N LYS A 73 -39.48 -14.53 -11.13
CA LYS A 73 -40.09 -14.65 -9.78
C LYS A 73 -41.03 -15.85 -9.68
N THR A 74 -41.63 -16.25 -10.78
CA THR A 74 -42.63 -17.32 -10.77
C THR A 74 -42.58 -18.10 -12.08
N LEU A 75 -42.53 -19.42 -11.99
CA LEU A 75 -42.73 -20.34 -13.08
C LEU A 75 -44.09 -21.04 -12.86
N MET A 76 -44.89 -21.12 -13.90
CA MET A 76 -46.18 -21.81 -13.87
C MET A 76 -46.25 -22.83 -15.00
N ILE A 77 -46.58 -24.04 -14.66
CA ILE A 77 -46.86 -25.12 -15.60
C ILE A 77 -48.34 -25.50 -15.50
N GLY A 78 -49.00 -25.63 -16.59
CA GLY A 78 -50.41 -25.96 -16.60
C GLY A 78 -50.82 -26.71 -17.87
N VAL A 79 -52.03 -27.25 -17.86
CA VAL A 79 -52.65 -27.93 -19.00
C VAL A 79 -53.88 -27.13 -19.42
N LYS A 80 -54.01 -26.97 -20.73
CA LYS A 80 -55.19 -26.27 -21.33
C LYS A 80 -56.04 -27.26 -22.10
N ASN A 81 -57.34 -27.34 -21.80
CA ASN A 81 -58.30 -28.08 -22.60
C ASN A 81 -58.54 -27.28 -23.89
N PRO A 82 -58.20 -27.83 -25.07
CA PRO A 82 -58.37 -27.15 -26.35
C PRO A 82 -59.82 -27.16 -26.86
N SER A 83 -60.78 -27.87 -26.22
CA SER A 83 -62.17 -27.94 -26.69
C SER A 83 -62.88 -26.60 -26.58
N SER A 84 -63.43 -26.16 -27.72
CA SER A 84 -64.22 -24.89 -27.76
C SER A 84 -65.68 -25.08 -27.42
N LYS A 85 -66.12 -26.29 -27.13
CA LYS A 85 -67.53 -26.58 -26.77
C LYS A 85 -67.76 -26.45 -25.28
N LEU A 86 -68.65 -25.58 -24.87
CA LEU A 86 -69.04 -25.46 -23.48
C LEU A 86 -69.63 -26.81 -23.04
N GLY A 87 -68.92 -27.52 -22.14
CA GLY A 87 -69.41 -28.77 -21.56
C GLY A 87 -68.50 -29.98 -21.74
N ASP A 88 -67.46 -29.93 -22.56
CA ASP A 88 -66.45 -30.98 -22.63
C ASP A 88 -65.49 -30.93 -21.42
N VAL A 89 -65.84 -31.69 -20.41
CA VAL A 89 -65.00 -31.82 -19.20
C VAL A 89 -64.00 -32.97 -19.42
N LEU A 90 -62.75 -32.65 -19.31
CA LEU A 90 -61.67 -33.65 -19.33
C LEU A 90 -61.34 -34.01 -17.88
N CYS A 91 -61.60 -35.25 -17.48
CA CYS A 91 -61.25 -35.77 -16.19
C CYS A 91 -59.94 -36.59 -16.32
N GLY A 92 -58.92 -36.22 -15.60
CA GLY A 92 -57.62 -36.90 -15.59
C GLY A 92 -56.68 -36.33 -14.53
N GLU A 93 -55.63 -37.06 -14.29
CA GLU A 93 -54.52 -36.60 -13.42
C GLU A 93 -53.33 -36.27 -14.30
N VAL A 94 -52.67 -35.17 -14.08
CA VAL A 94 -51.47 -34.74 -14.78
C VAL A 94 -50.35 -34.58 -13.78
N TRP A 95 -49.29 -35.31 -13.95
CA TRP A 95 -48.12 -35.29 -13.05
C TRP A 95 -46.97 -34.55 -13.75
N PHE A 96 -46.34 -33.61 -13.01
CA PHE A 96 -45.16 -32.88 -13.47
C PHE A 96 -43.98 -33.38 -12.66
N ASN A 97 -42.91 -33.77 -13.35
CA ASN A 97 -41.70 -34.27 -12.76
C ASN A 97 -40.47 -33.63 -13.40
N GLU A 98 -39.46 -33.35 -12.55
CA GLU A 98 -38.16 -32.78 -12.96
C GLU A 98 -38.21 -31.44 -13.70
N LEU A 99 -38.18 -30.35 -12.98
CA LEU A 99 -37.78 -29.07 -13.55
C LEU A 99 -36.26 -28.93 -13.39
N ARG A 100 -35.54 -28.90 -14.52
CA ARG A 100 -34.09 -28.76 -14.52
C ARG A 100 -33.60 -27.79 -15.57
N ILE A 101 -32.48 -27.13 -15.33
CA ILE A 101 -31.73 -26.36 -16.31
C ILE A 101 -30.61 -27.25 -16.81
N SER A 102 -30.49 -27.39 -18.15
CA SER A 102 -29.42 -28.14 -18.81
C SER A 102 -28.70 -27.24 -19.80
N GLY A 103 -27.52 -27.66 -20.26
CA GLY A 103 -26.77 -26.88 -21.25
C GLY A 103 -26.22 -25.57 -20.71
N ILE A 104 -25.65 -25.59 -19.48
CA ILE A 104 -24.99 -24.39 -18.90
C ILE A 104 -23.90 -23.94 -19.88
N ASP A 105 -23.98 -22.69 -20.31
CA ASP A 105 -23.01 -22.08 -21.22
C ASP A 105 -21.66 -21.97 -20.51
N SER A 106 -20.67 -22.71 -20.97
CA SER A 106 -19.29 -22.69 -20.52
C SER A 106 -18.40 -22.31 -21.70
N GLN A 107 -18.35 -21.01 -21.99
CA GLN A 107 -17.50 -20.52 -23.08
C GLN A 107 -16.05 -20.52 -22.65
N ASP A 108 -15.20 -21.07 -23.54
CA ASP A 108 -13.76 -20.98 -23.42
C ASP A 108 -13.29 -19.64 -24.01
N GLY A 109 -12.48 -18.94 -23.25
CA GLY A 109 -11.91 -17.67 -23.67
C GLY A 109 -10.41 -17.77 -23.91
N TRP A 110 -9.91 -16.84 -24.71
CA TRP A 110 -8.48 -16.69 -24.95
C TRP A 110 -8.07 -15.21 -24.83
N ALA A 111 -6.82 -14.99 -24.54
CA ALA A 111 -6.24 -13.64 -24.52
C ALA A 111 -4.88 -13.65 -25.20
N ALA A 112 -4.54 -12.51 -25.79
CA ALA A 112 -3.27 -12.28 -26.41
C ALA A 112 -2.73 -10.90 -26.00
N ILE A 113 -1.42 -10.85 -25.79
CA ILE A 113 -0.68 -9.60 -25.57
C ILE A 113 0.46 -9.57 -26.57
N GLY A 114 0.53 -8.48 -27.35
CA GLY A 114 1.64 -8.19 -28.23
C GLY A 114 2.37 -6.94 -27.76
N ALA A 115 3.69 -6.95 -27.71
CA ALA A 115 4.49 -5.77 -27.42
C ALA A 115 5.62 -5.66 -28.44
N MET A 116 5.87 -4.44 -28.89
CA MET A 116 6.94 -4.11 -29.82
C MET A 116 7.67 -2.88 -29.32
N ASP A 117 8.97 -3.01 -29.12
CA ASP A 117 9.85 -1.90 -28.80
C ASP A 117 10.90 -1.74 -29.90
N ALA A 118 10.99 -0.56 -30.46
CA ALA A 118 11.98 -0.20 -31.46
C ALA A 118 12.80 1.00 -30.99
N ASN A 119 14.11 0.89 -31.13
CA ASN A 119 15.05 1.94 -30.84
C ASN A 119 15.73 2.43 -32.12
N LEU A 120 15.50 3.69 -32.47
CA LEU A 120 16.09 4.37 -33.61
C LEU A 120 17.35 5.12 -33.18
N ALA A 121 18.33 4.37 -32.72
CA ALA A 121 19.58 4.89 -32.13
C ALA A 121 19.29 5.93 -31.04
N ASP A 122 20.02 7.04 -31.03
CA ASP A 122 19.80 8.12 -30.03
C ASP A 122 18.67 9.09 -30.39
N PHE A 123 18.04 8.92 -31.57
CA PHE A 123 17.05 9.87 -32.07
C PHE A 123 15.66 9.61 -31.51
N ALA A 124 15.18 8.38 -31.58
CA ALA A 124 13.80 8.07 -31.15
C ALA A 124 13.66 6.64 -30.61
N THR A 125 12.66 6.47 -29.75
CA THR A 125 12.16 5.17 -29.32
C THR A 125 10.68 5.07 -29.65
N PHE A 126 10.25 3.91 -30.09
CA PHE A 126 8.87 3.62 -30.39
C PHE A 126 8.47 2.37 -29.61
N SER A 127 7.36 2.43 -28.90
CA SER A 127 6.79 1.30 -28.17
C SER A 127 5.33 1.18 -28.53
N ALA A 128 4.89 -0.01 -28.90
CA ALA A 128 3.51 -0.33 -29.17
C ALA A 128 3.13 -1.59 -28.41
N THR A 129 2.03 -1.54 -27.69
CA THR A 129 1.46 -2.67 -26.97
C THR A 129 0.02 -2.87 -27.41
N GLY A 130 -0.37 -4.12 -27.60
CA GLY A 130 -1.74 -4.51 -27.90
C GLY A 130 -2.18 -5.63 -26.97
N ARG A 131 -3.39 -5.56 -26.48
CA ARG A 131 -4.02 -6.56 -25.65
C ARG A 131 -5.40 -6.88 -26.20
N TYR A 132 -5.66 -8.16 -26.33
CA TYR A 132 -6.98 -8.67 -26.64
C TYR A 132 -7.38 -9.74 -25.63
N SER A 133 -8.64 -9.73 -25.22
CA SER A 133 -9.22 -10.76 -24.36
C SER A 133 -10.64 -11.03 -24.84
N SER A 134 -10.96 -12.28 -25.13
CA SER A 134 -12.31 -12.69 -25.52
C SER A 134 -13.20 -12.95 -24.31
N ILE A 135 -14.50 -13.01 -24.56
CA ILE A 135 -15.48 -13.49 -23.59
C ILE A 135 -15.09 -14.90 -23.13
N GLY A 136 -15.33 -15.21 -21.86
CA GLY A 136 -15.01 -16.50 -21.24
C GLY A 136 -13.56 -16.68 -20.79
N PHE A 137 -12.71 -15.68 -21.02
CA PHE A 137 -11.34 -15.70 -20.50
C PHE A 137 -11.32 -15.45 -19.01
N GLY A 138 -10.59 -16.27 -18.25
CA GLY A 138 -10.44 -16.16 -16.81
C GLY A 138 -9.38 -17.11 -16.28
N SER A 139 -9.13 -17.07 -14.98
CA SER A 139 -8.20 -18.00 -14.33
C SER A 139 -8.85 -19.38 -14.20
N ILE A 140 -8.05 -20.44 -14.14
CA ILE A 140 -8.53 -21.84 -14.09
C ILE A 140 -9.37 -22.12 -12.83
N ASP A 141 -9.10 -21.41 -11.78
CA ASP A 141 -9.79 -21.50 -10.49
C ASP A 141 -11.13 -20.74 -10.44
N MET A 142 -11.45 -19.95 -11.48
CA MET A 142 -12.74 -19.29 -11.60
C MET A 142 -13.81 -20.23 -12.18
N SER A 143 -14.98 -20.22 -11.56
CA SER A 143 -16.13 -20.91 -12.13
C SER A 143 -16.57 -20.24 -13.45
N PRO A 144 -17.26 -20.95 -14.37
CA PRO A 144 -17.65 -20.40 -15.68
C PRO A 144 -18.43 -19.08 -15.59
N ASN A 145 -19.25 -18.92 -14.58
CA ASN A 145 -20.05 -17.71 -14.33
C ASN A 145 -19.25 -16.53 -13.75
N GLU A 146 -18.03 -16.74 -13.25
CA GLU A 146 -17.14 -15.71 -12.75
C GLU A 146 -16.13 -15.21 -13.79
N ARG A 147 -16.05 -15.88 -14.95
CA ARG A 147 -15.18 -15.48 -16.05
C ARG A 147 -15.69 -14.20 -16.71
N THR A 148 -14.79 -13.51 -17.43
CA THR A 148 -15.14 -12.26 -18.11
C THR A 148 -16.24 -12.46 -19.13
N ARG A 149 -17.27 -11.60 -19.07
CA ARG A 149 -18.37 -11.53 -20.06
C ARG A 149 -18.23 -10.31 -20.96
N GLU A 150 -16.99 -9.90 -21.17
CA GLU A 150 -16.64 -8.73 -21.97
C GLU A 150 -15.49 -9.06 -22.90
N GLU A 151 -15.55 -8.58 -24.11
CA GLU A 151 -14.44 -8.58 -25.05
C GLU A 151 -13.66 -7.29 -24.86
N LEU A 152 -12.35 -7.39 -24.62
CA LEU A 152 -11.44 -6.27 -24.46
C LEU A 152 -10.49 -6.19 -25.65
N LEU A 153 -10.47 -5.04 -26.32
CA LEU A 153 -9.44 -4.67 -27.28
C LEU A 153 -8.78 -3.37 -26.81
N GLN A 154 -7.48 -3.43 -26.57
CA GLN A 154 -6.71 -2.28 -26.15
C GLN A 154 -5.42 -2.20 -26.95
N TYR A 155 -5.05 -1.00 -27.37
CA TYR A 155 -3.72 -0.72 -27.85
C TYR A 155 -3.20 0.61 -27.32
N ASP A 156 -1.90 0.67 -27.11
CA ASP A 156 -1.18 1.87 -26.71
C ASP A 156 0.09 2.00 -27.57
N VAL A 157 0.31 3.20 -28.10
CA VAL A 157 1.47 3.54 -28.92
C VAL A 157 2.16 4.75 -28.31
N ILE A 158 3.44 4.62 -28.03
CA ILE A 158 4.27 5.67 -27.46
C ILE A 158 5.48 5.90 -28.36
N SER A 159 5.72 7.13 -28.74
CA SER A 159 6.89 7.53 -29.51
C SER A 159 7.61 8.66 -28.79
N ASN A 160 8.88 8.45 -28.46
CA ASN A 160 9.73 9.48 -27.88
C ASN A 160 10.83 9.83 -28.87
N ALA A 161 10.98 11.11 -29.19
CA ALA A 161 11.97 11.60 -30.12
C ALA A 161 12.72 12.79 -29.55
N ASN A 162 14.02 12.88 -29.77
CA ASN A 162 14.82 14.05 -29.43
C ASN A 162 14.98 14.97 -30.64
N ILE A 163 13.99 15.83 -30.87
CA ILE A 163 13.97 16.78 -32.01
C ILE A 163 15.19 17.73 -31.97
N GLY A 164 15.75 17.95 -30.77
CA GLY A 164 16.95 18.76 -30.63
C GLY A 164 18.13 18.29 -31.49
N GLN A 165 18.18 17.02 -31.86
CA GLN A 165 19.23 16.48 -32.77
C GLN A 165 19.10 17.00 -34.22
N LEU A 166 17.93 17.46 -34.63
CA LEU A 166 17.72 18.09 -35.92
C LEU A 166 18.22 19.53 -35.97
N THR A 167 18.55 20.12 -34.82
CA THR A 167 19.09 21.48 -34.73
C THR A 167 20.64 21.46 -34.87
N PRO A 168 21.25 22.56 -35.30
CA PRO A 168 22.72 22.63 -35.36
C PRO A 168 23.36 22.32 -34.02
N LYS A 169 24.31 21.38 -33.95
CA LYS A 169 24.96 20.92 -32.68
C LYS A 169 25.54 22.10 -31.86
N LYS A 170 25.92 23.22 -32.51
CA LYS A 170 26.43 24.44 -31.85
C LYS A 170 25.39 25.11 -30.96
N TRP A 171 24.10 24.91 -31.20
CA TRP A 171 23.02 25.47 -30.37
C TRP A 171 22.87 24.72 -29.07
N GLY A 172 23.23 23.42 -29.03
CA GLY A 172 23.17 22.60 -27.85
C GLY A 172 21.74 22.41 -27.32
N LEU A 173 20.72 22.52 -28.18
CA LEU A 173 19.32 22.41 -27.79
C LEU A 173 18.94 20.93 -27.56
N GLN A 174 18.29 20.67 -26.46
CA GLN A 174 17.65 19.40 -26.16
C GLN A 174 16.13 19.64 -26.16
N ILE A 175 15.41 18.97 -27.07
CA ILE A 175 13.97 19.13 -27.27
C ILE A 175 13.39 17.71 -27.31
N PRO A 176 13.08 17.10 -26.15
CA PRO A 176 12.44 15.79 -26.10
C PRO A 176 10.95 15.93 -26.41
N LEU A 177 10.50 15.25 -27.45
CA LEU A 177 9.09 15.10 -27.78
C LEU A 177 8.62 13.70 -27.41
N SER A 178 7.55 13.61 -26.65
CA SER A 178 6.84 12.37 -26.42
C SER A 178 5.43 12.50 -26.97
N PHE A 179 5.04 11.55 -27.78
CA PHE A 179 3.69 11.40 -28.31
C PHE A 179 3.17 10.04 -27.91
N ALA A 180 1.98 10.00 -27.30
CA ALA A 180 1.30 8.77 -26.95
C ALA A 180 -0.16 8.81 -27.40
N THR A 181 -0.63 7.68 -27.92
CA THR A 181 -2.04 7.48 -28.21
C THR A 181 -2.43 6.06 -27.88
N GLY A 182 -3.63 5.87 -27.33
CA GLY A 182 -4.15 4.57 -27.03
C GLY A 182 -5.67 4.57 -27.07
N GLU A 183 -6.22 3.42 -27.40
CA GLU A 183 -7.66 3.20 -27.41
C GLU A 183 -7.96 1.89 -26.66
N THR A 184 -9.06 1.93 -25.91
CA THR A 184 -9.59 0.76 -25.18
C THR A 184 -11.06 0.62 -25.60
N LEU A 185 -11.40 -0.52 -26.09
CA LEU A 185 -12.76 -0.90 -26.48
C LEU A 185 -13.17 -2.11 -25.64
N ILE A 186 -14.27 -1.98 -24.92
CA ILE A 186 -14.85 -3.06 -24.13
C ILE A 186 -16.25 -3.30 -24.64
N THR A 187 -16.46 -4.50 -25.20
CA THR A 187 -17.75 -4.91 -25.77
C THR A 187 -18.36 -5.95 -24.83
N PRO A 188 -19.44 -5.63 -24.12
CA PRO A 188 -20.10 -6.58 -23.23
C PRO A 188 -20.82 -7.68 -24.02
N GLU A 189 -20.90 -8.88 -23.48
CA GLU A 189 -21.67 -10.01 -24.08
C GLU A 189 -23.16 -9.70 -24.09
N TYR A 190 -23.67 -9.13 -23.00
CA TYR A 190 -25.05 -8.74 -22.80
C TYR A 190 -25.22 -7.23 -22.89
N ASP A 191 -26.38 -6.81 -23.39
CA ASP A 191 -26.69 -5.38 -23.44
C ASP A 191 -26.81 -4.80 -22.03
N PRO A 192 -26.10 -3.72 -21.67
CA PRO A 192 -26.14 -3.15 -20.33
C PRO A 192 -27.53 -2.68 -19.87
N PHE A 193 -28.39 -2.32 -20.81
CA PHE A 193 -29.77 -1.91 -20.54
C PHE A 193 -30.73 -3.10 -20.43
N TYR A 194 -30.41 -4.17 -21.14
CA TYR A 194 -31.19 -5.40 -21.16
C TYR A 194 -30.27 -6.59 -20.88
N GLN A 195 -29.97 -6.81 -19.62
CA GLN A 195 -28.96 -7.75 -19.16
C GLN A 195 -29.26 -9.23 -19.47
N ASP A 196 -30.44 -9.51 -19.99
CA ASP A 196 -30.88 -10.82 -20.43
C ASP A 196 -30.87 -11.00 -21.98
N ILE A 197 -30.45 -9.99 -22.74
CA ILE A 197 -30.31 -10.01 -24.18
C ILE A 197 -28.83 -9.87 -24.55
N LYS A 198 -28.35 -10.80 -25.42
CA LYS A 198 -26.99 -10.65 -25.96
C LYS A 198 -26.92 -9.40 -26.83
N LEU A 199 -25.87 -8.63 -26.69
CA LEU A 199 -25.69 -7.39 -27.47
C LEU A 199 -25.73 -7.66 -28.97
N GLN A 200 -25.15 -8.80 -29.42
CA GLN A 200 -25.16 -9.20 -30.82
C GLN A 200 -26.60 -9.45 -31.33
N ASP A 201 -27.43 -10.17 -30.56
CA ASP A 201 -28.83 -10.41 -30.93
C ASP A 201 -29.61 -9.10 -31.09
N ARG A 202 -29.36 -8.12 -30.24
CA ARG A 202 -29.96 -6.79 -30.35
C ARG A 202 -29.47 -6.00 -31.55
N LEU A 203 -28.20 -6.14 -31.92
CA LEU A 203 -27.63 -5.51 -33.13
C LEU A 203 -28.17 -6.16 -34.41
N ASP A 204 -28.36 -7.48 -34.42
CA ASP A 204 -28.87 -8.24 -35.59
C ASP A 204 -30.36 -7.97 -35.87
N THR A 205 -31.10 -7.66 -34.81
CA THR A 205 -32.53 -7.29 -34.94
C THR A 205 -32.76 -5.84 -35.39
N ALA A 206 -31.74 -4.97 -35.36
CA ALA A 206 -31.87 -3.57 -35.74
C ALA A 206 -31.97 -3.41 -37.26
N ASP A 207 -33.06 -2.78 -37.74
CA ASP A 207 -33.38 -2.67 -39.19
C ASP A 207 -32.53 -1.61 -39.91
N ARG A 208 -32.06 -0.58 -39.21
CA ARG A 208 -31.34 0.55 -39.77
C ARG A 208 -29.92 0.64 -39.22
N ASP A 209 -28.97 1.01 -40.07
CA ASP A 209 -27.60 1.23 -39.63
C ASP A 209 -27.47 2.32 -38.52
N SER A 210 -28.32 3.36 -38.61
CA SER A 210 -28.35 4.41 -37.56
C SER A 210 -28.80 3.87 -36.20
N GLN A 211 -29.67 2.89 -36.14
CA GLN A 211 -30.09 2.20 -34.92
C GLN A 211 -28.97 1.34 -34.36
N ARG A 212 -28.27 0.58 -35.23
CA ARG A 212 -27.10 -0.23 -34.86
C ARG A 212 -26.01 0.64 -34.28
N ASP A 213 -25.72 1.80 -34.88
CA ASP A 213 -24.72 2.74 -34.39
C ASP A 213 -25.14 3.34 -33.05
N SER A 214 -26.45 3.62 -32.88
CA SER A 214 -26.97 4.09 -31.59
C SER A 214 -26.79 3.06 -30.49
N ILE A 215 -27.16 1.78 -30.77
CA ILE A 215 -27.00 0.68 -29.82
C ILE A 215 -25.51 0.47 -29.46
N LYS A 216 -24.62 0.44 -30.46
CA LYS A 216 -23.17 0.36 -30.22
C LYS A 216 -22.66 1.49 -29.37
N ASN A 217 -23.07 2.71 -29.69
CA ASN A 217 -22.63 3.89 -28.92
C ASN A 217 -23.14 3.92 -27.48
N GLN A 218 -24.25 3.24 -27.21
CA GLN A 218 -24.83 3.14 -25.87
C GLN A 218 -24.25 1.99 -25.05
N SER A 219 -23.91 0.87 -25.69
CA SER A 219 -23.57 -0.38 -24.98
C SER A 219 -22.07 -0.62 -24.88
N ILE A 220 -21.28 -0.11 -25.82
CA ILE A 220 -19.82 -0.35 -25.88
C ILE A 220 -19.08 0.74 -25.14
N SER A 221 -18.24 0.35 -24.16
CA SER A 221 -17.35 1.26 -23.51
C SER A 221 -16.13 1.56 -24.40
N TYR A 222 -15.92 2.84 -24.68
CA TYR A 222 -14.84 3.31 -25.53
C TYR A 222 -14.05 4.41 -24.83
N THR A 223 -12.76 4.20 -24.72
CA THR A 223 -11.83 5.18 -24.15
C THR A 223 -10.69 5.46 -25.12
N LYS A 224 -10.48 6.72 -25.44
CA LYS A 224 -9.39 7.20 -26.28
C LYS A 224 -8.53 8.18 -25.52
N ARG A 225 -7.22 7.96 -25.52
CA ARG A 225 -6.21 8.80 -24.90
C ARG A 225 -5.26 9.34 -25.95
N LYS A 226 -4.92 10.63 -25.83
CA LYS A 226 -3.86 11.27 -26.62
C LYS A 226 -3.00 12.12 -25.70
N SER A 227 -1.70 12.04 -25.87
CA SER A 227 -0.75 12.83 -25.11
C SER A 227 0.33 13.37 -26.03
N VAL A 228 0.64 14.63 -25.86
CA VAL A 228 1.78 15.29 -26.50
C VAL A 228 2.56 16.00 -25.42
N SER A 229 3.83 15.69 -25.25
CA SER A 229 4.64 16.37 -24.26
C SER A 229 6.04 16.71 -24.78
N LEU A 230 6.50 17.85 -24.36
CA LEU A 230 7.84 18.41 -24.58
C LEU A 230 8.37 18.79 -23.21
N ILE A 231 8.94 17.83 -22.48
CA ILE A 231 9.37 18.02 -21.09
C ILE A 231 10.88 18.20 -21.03
N GLY A 232 11.32 19.32 -20.47
CA GLY A 232 12.74 19.61 -20.29
C GLY A 232 13.41 20.16 -21.55
N ILE A 233 12.73 21.05 -22.29
CA ILE A 233 13.35 21.84 -23.36
C ILE A 233 14.42 22.71 -22.73
N ARG A 234 15.67 22.46 -23.05
CA ARG A 234 16.79 23.18 -22.47
C ARG A 234 17.93 23.36 -23.46
N LYS A 235 18.76 24.36 -23.17
CA LYS A 235 20.04 24.53 -23.81
C LYS A 235 21.13 23.84 -23.00
N ASN A 236 21.82 22.91 -23.61
CA ASN A 236 22.95 22.21 -22.97
C ASN A 236 24.14 23.16 -22.82
N ARG A 237 24.87 22.99 -21.74
CA ARG A 237 26.06 23.81 -21.43
C ARG A 237 27.22 23.45 -22.31
N SER A 238 27.87 24.48 -22.85
CA SER A 238 29.13 24.32 -23.55
C SER A 238 30.28 24.17 -22.55
N GLY A 239 31.13 23.15 -22.71
CA GLY A 239 32.27 22.91 -21.80
C GLY A 239 33.19 24.12 -21.68
N GLY A 240 33.64 24.45 -20.46
CA GLY A 240 34.64 25.52 -20.22
C GLY A 240 34.09 26.90 -19.90
N VAL A 241 32.80 27.20 -20.08
CA VAL A 241 32.21 28.50 -19.77
C VAL A 241 31.78 28.58 -18.33
N LYS A 242 32.18 29.67 -17.61
CA LYS A 242 31.71 29.90 -16.22
C LYS A 242 30.22 30.16 -16.23
N GLN A 243 29.52 29.39 -15.41
CA GLN A 243 28.11 29.51 -15.22
C GLN A 243 27.76 30.83 -14.50
N ARG A 244 26.89 31.62 -15.09
CA ARG A 244 26.32 32.82 -14.49
C ARG A 244 24.88 32.57 -14.07
N PHE A 245 24.41 33.25 -13.03
CA PHE A 245 23.05 33.02 -12.51
C PHE A 245 21.94 33.34 -13.53
N TYR A 246 22.16 34.22 -14.48
CA TYR A 246 21.23 34.62 -15.54
C TYR A 246 21.40 33.85 -16.87
N SER A 247 22.25 32.82 -16.91
CA SER A 247 22.49 32.05 -18.14
C SER A 247 21.23 31.30 -18.58
N PRO A 248 20.89 31.29 -19.89
CA PRO A 248 19.73 30.56 -20.40
C PRO A 248 19.84 29.05 -20.19
N GLU A 249 21.03 28.51 -20.02
CA GLU A 249 21.28 27.11 -19.67
C GLU A 249 20.80 26.73 -18.27
N ASN A 250 20.39 27.71 -17.47
CA ASN A 250 19.81 27.47 -16.14
C ASN A 250 18.30 27.25 -16.19
N PHE A 251 17.66 27.50 -17.33
CA PHE A 251 16.23 27.35 -17.52
C PHE A 251 15.93 26.09 -18.33
N ASP A 252 14.87 25.41 -17.94
CA ASP A 252 14.19 24.43 -18.76
C ASP A 252 12.70 24.75 -18.84
N PHE A 253 12.09 24.40 -19.97
CA PHE A 253 10.68 24.64 -20.24
C PHE A 253 10.01 23.30 -20.52
N SER A 254 8.79 23.19 -20.08
CA SER A 254 7.97 21.99 -20.26
C SER A 254 6.60 22.36 -20.77
N TYR A 255 6.12 21.59 -21.71
CA TYR A 255 4.77 21.63 -22.24
C TYR A 255 4.21 20.21 -22.26
N ALA A 256 3.00 20.01 -21.73
CA ALA A 256 2.30 18.75 -21.91
C ALA A 256 0.81 19.01 -22.11
N TYR A 257 0.24 18.28 -23.05
CA TYR A 257 -1.19 18.29 -23.32
C TYR A 257 -1.70 16.86 -23.40
N ASN A 258 -2.67 16.54 -22.56
CA ASN A 258 -3.33 15.25 -22.51
C ASN A 258 -4.82 15.43 -22.80
N GLU A 259 -5.38 14.54 -23.59
CA GLU A 259 -6.79 14.46 -23.91
C GLU A 259 -7.28 13.03 -23.69
N LEU A 260 -8.36 12.90 -22.90
CA LEU A 260 -9.08 11.65 -22.71
C LEU A 260 -10.51 11.84 -23.18
N LYS A 261 -11.00 10.90 -23.99
CA LYS A 261 -12.41 10.78 -24.35
C LYS A 261 -12.91 9.43 -23.90
N HIS A 262 -14.02 9.43 -23.19
CA HIS A 262 -14.65 8.22 -22.70
C HIS A 262 -16.16 8.27 -22.92
N ARG A 263 -16.75 7.14 -23.22
CA ARG A 263 -18.18 6.90 -23.24
C ARG A 263 -18.49 5.46 -22.87
N ASP A 264 -19.61 5.24 -22.25
CA ASP A 264 -20.12 3.93 -21.88
C ASP A 264 -21.65 3.96 -21.77
N TYR A 265 -22.24 2.96 -21.12
CA TYR A 265 -23.69 2.87 -20.95
C TYR A 265 -24.26 3.91 -19.96
N GLU A 266 -23.47 4.43 -19.04
CA GLU A 266 -23.87 5.49 -18.09
C GLU A 266 -23.48 6.87 -18.57
N ILE A 267 -22.33 6.96 -19.23
CA ILE A 267 -21.72 8.21 -19.67
C ILE A 267 -21.87 8.35 -21.19
N GLU A 268 -22.67 9.34 -21.61
CA GLU A 268 -22.82 9.63 -23.03
C GLU A 268 -21.53 10.21 -23.61
N MET A 269 -20.89 11.11 -22.86
CA MET A 269 -19.66 11.78 -23.25
C MET A 269 -18.90 12.24 -22.02
N GLN A 270 -17.64 11.85 -21.92
CA GLN A 270 -16.67 12.43 -21.02
C GLN A 270 -15.45 12.90 -21.82
N GLN A 271 -15.04 14.14 -21.61
CA GLN A 271 -13.84 14.70 -22.20
C GLN A 271 -13.02 15.35 -21.11
N GLU A 272 -11.82 14.87 -20.93
CA GLU A 272 -10.86 15.45 -20.00
C GLU A 272 -9.68 16.03 -20.78
N PHE A 273 -9.37 17.27 -20.50
CA PHE A 273 -8.25 17.99 -21.07
C PHE A 273 -7.32 18.42 -19.94
N ASN A 274 -6.05 18.14 -20.10
CA ASN A 274 -5.02 18.53 -19.14
C ASN A 274 -3.89 19.25 -19.89
N LEU A 275 -3.67 20.53 -19.55
CA LEU A 275 -2.60 21.37 -20.08
C LEU A 275 -1.63 21.70 -18.95
N LEU A 276 -0.37 21.35 -19.14
CA LEU A 276 0.75 21.69 -18.27
C LEU A 276 1.75 22.57 -19.03
N LEU A 277 2.01 23.75 -18.48
CA LEU A 277 3.12 24.61 -18.91
C LEU A 277 4.03 24.78 -17.70
N GLY A 278 5.32 24.55 -17.88
CA GLY A 278 6.26 24.63 -16.76
C GLY A 278 7.55 25.32 -17.17
N THR A 279 8.14 26.04 -16.24
CA THR A 279 9.51 26.52 -16.33
C THR A 279 10.23 26.21 -15.03
N ASN A 280 11.43 25.67 -15.15
CA ASN A 280 12.30 25.46 -14.01
C ASN A 280 13.58 26.26 -14.19
N TYR A 281 14.07 26.79 -13.11
CA TYR A 281 15.33 27.48 -13.01
C TYR A 281 16.23 26.79 -12.01
N GLY A 282 17.49 26.57 -12.34
CA GLY A 282 18.46 25.98 -11.44
C GLY A 282 19.86 26.54 -11.58
N HIS A 283 20.38 27.12 -10.50
CA HIS A 283 21.76 27.62 -10.46
C HIS A 283 22.53 27.05 -9.29
N SER A 284 23.75 26.55 -9.53
CA SER A 284 24.67 26.10 -8.51
C SER A 284 25.83 27.05 -8.37
N PHE A 285 26.05 27.55 -7.15
CA PHE A 285 27.13 28.48 -6.87
C PHE A 285 28.42 27.69 -6.57
N SER A 286 29.53 28.09 -7.17
CA SER A 286 30.85 27.57 -6.82
C SER A 286 31.40 28.38 -5.65
N SER A 287 31.17 27.95 -4.43
CA SER A 287 31.73 28.57 -3.23
C SER A 287 32.99 27.87 -2.79
N LYS A 288 34.01 28.65 -2.45
CA LYS A 288 35.21 28.13 -1.76
C LYS A 288 34.98 28.29 -0.25
N PRO A 289 35.09 27.22 0.55
CA PRO A 289 34.91 27.32 2.00
C PRO A 289 36.01 28.21 2.62
N ILE A 290 35.60 29.07 3.53
CA ILE A 290 36.52 29.82 4.38
C ILE A 290 36.98 28.89 5.50
N GLU A 291 38.26 28.64 5.60
CA GLU A 291 38.87 27.74 6.59
C GLU A 291 39.80 28.57 7.53
N PRO A 292 39.25 29.23 8.56
CA PRO A 292 40.01 30.28 9.32
C PRO A 292 41.21 29.70 10.07
N PHE A 293 41.11 28.46 10.53
CA PHE A 293 42.16 27.86 11.39
C PHE A 293 43.07 26.87 10.64
N LYS A 294 42.93 26.71 9.33
CA LYS A 294 43.68 25.71 8.55
C LYS A 294 45.21 25.90 8.65
N LYS A 295 45.66 27.15 8.69
CA LYS A 295 47.08 27.50 8.72
C LYS A 295 47.70 27.58 10.11
N VAL A 296 46.90 27.46 11.17
CA VAL A 296 47.37 27.58 12.54
C VAL A 296 48.10 26.31 12.97
N LYS A 297 49.43 26.38 13.09
CA LYS A 297 50.32 25.26 13.43
C LYS A 297 49.98 24.61 14.79
N PHE A 298 49.51 25.36 15.73
CA PHE A 298 49.14 24.87 17.07
C PHE A 298 48.04 23.79 17.03
N PHE A 299 47.04 23.98 16.17
CA PHE A 299 45.93 23.02 16.04
C PHE A 299 46.35 21.78 15.25
N ASN A 300 47.42 21.85 14.49
CA ASN A 300 47.91 20.70 13.69
C ASN A 300 48.72 19.74 14.59
N GLN A 301 49.41 20.23 15.60
CA GLN A 301 50.33 19.44 16.43
C GLN A 301 49.63 18.55 17.45
N LYS A 302 48.43 18.93 17.94
CA LYS A 302 47.69 18.20 18.97
C LYS A 302 46.42 17.58 18.43
N LYS A 303 46.32 16.25 18.44
CA LYS A 303 45.15 15.49 17.96
C LYS A 303 43.81 15.94 18.53
N TYR A 304 43.77 16.47 19.74
CA TYR A 304 42.53 16.96 20.39
C TYR A 304 41.95 18.24 19.78
N TRP A 305 42.77 19.04 19.07
CA TRP A 305 42.36 20.31 18.48
C TRP A 305 42.11 20.26 16.99
N GLN A 306 42.27 19.08 16.37
CA GLN A 306 42.11 18.91 14.92
C GLN A 306 40.68 19.24 14.43
N TRP A 307 39.66 19.10 15.29
CA TRP A 307 38.30 19.50 14.96
C TRP A 307 38.16 21.02 14.72
N LEU A 308 38.90 21.87 15.47
CA LEU A 308 38.96 23.32 15.25
C LEU A 308 39.63 23.65 13.90
N GLN A 309 40.73 22.94 13.56
CA GLN A 309 41.41 23.12 12.26
C GLN A 309 40.48 22.80 11.06
N GLN A 310 39.53 21.88 11.25
CA GLN A 310 38.58 21.47 10.22
C GLN A 310 37.35 22.40 10.13
N LEU A 311 37.26 23.39 11.02
CA LEU A 311 36.18 24.36 11.01
C LEU A 311 36.20 25.13 9.69
N ASN A 312 35.10 25.09 9.00
CA ASN A 312 34.93 25.75 7.70
C ASN A 312 33.51 26.24 7.55
N PHE A 313 33.32 27.31 6.80
CA PHE A 313 31.98 27.82 6.47
C PHE A 313 31.97 28.46 5.09
N ASN A 314 30.81 28.39 4.46
CA ASN A 314 30.51 28.98 3.17
C ASN A 314 29.58 30.17 3.36
N LEU A 315 29.85 31.28 2.72
CA LEU A 315 28.98 32.47 2.77
C LEU A 315 27.89 32.43 1.69
N LEU A 316 28.17 31.80 0.53
CA LEU A 316 27.21 31.71 -0.57
C LEU A 316 26.41 30.40 -0.48
N PRO A 317 25.13 30.41 -0.81
CA PRO A 317 24.33 29.19 -0.94
C PRO A 317 24.96 28.22 -1.96
N SER A 318 24.66 26.95 -1.84
CA SER A 318 25.16 25.94 -2.77
C SER A 318 24.33 25.90 -4.05
N SER A 319 23.04 26.05 -3.95
CA SER A 319 22.12 26.13 -5.09
C SER A 319 20.88 26.95 -4.80
N LEU A 320 20.37 27.58 -5.82
CA LEU A 320 19.08 28.23 -5.87
C LEU A 320 18.28 27.58 -7.00
N GLN A 321 17.05 27.17 -6.69
CA GLN A 321 16.14 26.56 -7.66
C GLN A 321 14.79 27.27 -7.55
N GLY A 322 14.08 27.34 -8.67
CA GLY A 322 12.73 27.86 -8.75
C GLY A 322 11.97 27.18 -9.87
N SER A 323 10.69 26.97 -9.68
CA SER A 323 9.80 26.48 -10.73
C SER A 323 8.48 27.25 -10.71
N ALA A 324 7.89 27.39 -11.87
CA ALA A 324 6.55 27.92 -12.03
C ALA A 324 5.81 27.08 -13.06
N ASN A 325 4.66 26.53 -12.65
CA ASN A 325 3.86 25.62 -13.46
C ASN A 325 2.42 26.11 -13.51
N VAL A 326 1.86 26.16 -14.71
CA VAL A 326 0.43 26.32 -14.96
C VAL A 326 -0.14 24.93 -15.22
N ASN A 327 -1.04 24.46 -14.39
CA ASN A 327 -1.74 23.20 -14.56
C ASN A 327 -3.24 23.47 -14.72
N ARG A 328 -3.80 23.05 -15.84
CA ARG A 328 -5.20 23.31 -16.17
C ARG A 328 -5.89 22.02 -16.59
N ILE A 329 -6.81 21.58 -15.76
CA ILE A 329 -7.64 20.41 -16.00
C ILE A 329 -9.07 20.90 -16.24
N LEU A 330 -9.63 20.49 -17.38
CA LEU A 330 -11.04 20.71 -17.72
C LEU A 330 -11.67 19.35 -17.99
N ASN A 331 -12.63 18.97 -17.17
CA ASN A 331 -13.42 17.75 -17.33
C ASN A 331 -14.85 18.15 -17.69
N ILE A 332 -15.36 17.62 -18.79
CA ILE A 332 -16.72 17.81 -19.29
C ILE A 332 -17.37 16.45 -19.36
N GLN A 333 -18.46 16.28 -18.63
CA GLN A 333 -19.16 15.02 -18.55
C GLN A 333 -20.65 15.22 -18.81
N LYS A 334 -21.22 14.38 -19.64
CA LYS A 334 -22.64 14.27 -19.89
C LYS A 334 -23.09 12.86 -19.58
N PHE A 335 -23.99 12.72 -18.63
CA PHE A 335 -24.61 11.45 -18.32
C PHE A 335 -25.65 11.11 -19.37
N ARG A 336 -25.76 9.81 -19.64
CA ARG A 336 -26.76 9.30 -20.55
C ARG A 336 -28.14 9.36 -19.89
N GLN A 337 -29.11 9.90 -20.60
CA GLN A 337 -30.49 9.86 -20.17
C GLN A 337 -31.14 8.59 -20.71
N VAL A 338 -31.66 7.79 -19.80
CA VAL A 338 -32.55 6.67 -20.13
C VAL A 338 -33.96 7.18 -20.04
N TYR A 339 -34.64 7.26 -21.18
CA TYR A 339 -36.03 7.67 -21.20
C TYR A 339 -36.90 6.49 -20.83
N LEU A 340 -37.72 6.65 -19.81
CA LEU A 340 -38.76 5.70 -19.47
C LEU A 340 -39.82 5.75 -20.57
N GLU A 341 -40.17 4.61 -21.15
CA GLU A 341 -41.26 4.51 -22.14
C GLU A 341 -42.57 5.02 -21.50
N GLY A 342 -43.36 5.79 -22.28
CA GLY A 342 -44.62 6.38 -21.82
C GLY A 342 -44.54 7.78 -21.24
N VAL A 343 -43.36 8.39 -21.13
CA VAL A 343 -43.23 9.80 -20.75
C VAL A 343 -43.13 10.68 -22.00
N ASP A 344 -43.98 11.69 -22.08
CA ASP A 344 -44.02 12.60 -23.24
C ASP A 344 -42.65 13.26 -23.46
N ALA A 345 -42.09 13.10 -24.64
CA ALA A 345 -40.77 13.62 -24.99
C ALA A 345 -40.63 15.13 -24.79
N SER A 346 -41.73 15.85 -24.83
CA SER A 346 -41.76 17.30 -24.61
C SER A 346 -41.52 17.72 -23.14
N LEU A 347 -41.68 16.79 -22.20
CA LEU A 347 -41.43 16.99 -20.75
C LEU A 347 -40.01 16.62 -20.35
N GLN A 348 -39.26 16.03 -21.24
CA GLN A 348 -37.90 15.55 -20.98
C GLN A 348 -36.87 16.65 -21.18
N ARG A 349 -36.40 17.22 -20.06
CA ARG A 349 -35.27 18.17 -20.08
C ARG A 349 -33.95 17.44 -20.25
N SER A 350 -33.16 17.82 -21.25
CA SER A 350 -31.80 17.32 -21.38
C SER A 350 -30.96 17.69 -20.14
N LEU A 351 -30.29 16.73 -19.55
CA LEU A 351 -29.34 17.01 -18.46
C LEU A 351 -28.22 17.91 -18.96
N PRO A 352 -27.89 18.97 -18.22
CA PRO A 352 -26.79 19.84 -18.59
C PRO A 352 -25.45 19.11 -18.49
N ASN A 353 -24.47 19.54 -19.28
CA ASN A 353 -23.09 19.04 -19.12
C ASN A 353 -22.54 19.44 -17.77
N LEU A 354 -22.03 18.45 -17.03
CA LEU A 354 -21.26 18.69 -15.83
C LEU A 354 -19.85 19.14 -16.22
N GLN A 355 -19.45 20.32 -15.74
CA GLN A 355 -18.12 20.86 -16.00
C GLN A 355 -17.36 20.97 -14.70
N GLN A 356 -16.18 20.37 -14.64
CA GLN A 356 -15.25 20.52 -13.56
C GLN A 356 -13.97 21.16 -14.07
N ARG A 357 -13.60 22.26 -13.46
CA ARG A 357 -12.37 22.99 -13.77
C ARG A 357 -11.45 22.96 -12.56
N ASN A 358 -10.21 22.62 -12.81
CA ASN A 358 -9.14 22.71 -11.83
C ASN A 358 -7.97 23.46 -12.46
N PHE A 359 -7.94 24.78 -12.30
CA PHE A 359 -6.94 25.66 -12.88
C PHE A 359 -6.04 26.15 -11.75
N LEU A 360 -4.81 25.65 -11.77
CA LEU A 360 -3.80 25.91 -10.75
C LEU A 360 -2.60 26.62 -11.35
N PHE A 361 -2.02 27.49 -10.56
CA PHE A 361 -0.70 28.04 -10.76
C PHE A 361 0.17 27.66 -9.58
N ASP A 362 1.14 26.78 -9.83
CA ASP A 362 2.03 26.25 -8.83
C ASP A 362 3.41 26.87 -8.98
N TYR A 363 3.96 27.40 -7.92
CA TYR A 363 5.34 27.85 -7.92
C TYR A 363 6.09 27.35 -6.70
N ASN A 364 7.35 27.09 -6.93
CA ASN A 364 8.27 26.54 -5.93
C ASN A 364 9.57 27.34 -5.96
N TYR A 365 10.15 27.53 -4.78
CA TYR A 365 11.51 28.05 -4.65
C TYR A 365 12.25 27.26 -3.58
N ALA A 366 13.49 26.91 -3.89
CA ALA A 366 14.34 26.11 -3.02
C ALA A 366 15.74 26.69 -2.92
N LEU A 367 16.24 26.72 -1.70
CA LEU A 367 17.57 27.18 -1.36
C LEU A 367 18.31 26.06 -0.61
N SER A 368 19.44 25.63 -1.15
CA SER A 368 20.35 24.73 -0.46
C SER A 368 21.62 25.46 -0.06
N HIS A 369 22.03 25.33 1.20
CA HIS A 369 23.22 25.96 1.72
C HIS A 369 24.07 24.96 2.51
N ASN A 370 25.19 24.57 1.94
CA ASN A 370 26.22 23.83 2.67
C ASN A 370 26.99 24.79 3.55
N PHE A 371 26.39 25.19 4.71
CA PHE A 371 27.01 26.13 5.62
C PHE A 371 28.40 25.72 6.02
N SER A 372 28.61 24.41 6.26
CA SER A 372 29.94 23.85 6.45
C SER A 372 30.00 22.44 5.81
N LYS A 373 31.17 21.79 5.81
CA LYS A 373 31.30 20.36 5.41
C LYS A 373 30.43 19.44 6.28
N SER A 374 30.07 19.87 7.49
CA SER A 374 29.29 19.11 8.47
C SER A 374 27.85 19.57 8.59
N VAL A 375 27.52 20.78 8.16
CA VAL A 375 26.17 21.38 8.30
C VAL A 375 25.59 21.72 6.93
N ARG A 376 24.45 21.14 6.62
CA ARG A 376 23.67 21.44 5.42
C ARG A 376 22.28 21.94 5.82
N LEU A 377 21.90 23.06 5.23
CA LEU A 377 20.59 23.67 5.37
C LEU A 377 19.89 23.59 4.03
N ASN A 378 18.64 23.17 4.01
CA ASN A 378 17.79 23.24 2.82
C ASN A 378 16.47 23.88 3.23
N PHE A 379 16.00 24.75 2.37
CA PHE A 379 14.70 25.38 2.49
C PHE A 379 13.97 25.20 1.18
N ASN A 380 12.73 24.78 1.23
CA ASN A 380 11.86 24.62 0.08
C ASN A 380 10.48 25.16 0.43
N ALA A 381 9.89 25.93 -0.48
CA ALA A 381 8.53 26.41 -0.35
C ALA A 381 7.78 26.23 -1.67
N THR A 382 6.59 25.70 -1.57
CA THR A 382 5.68 25.47 -2.71
C THR A 382 4.35 26.11 -2.41
N THR A 383 3.87 26.90 -3.34
CA THR A 383 2.53 27.49 -3.27
C THR A 383 1.72 27.05 -4.47
N SER A 384 0.51 26.57 -4.21
CA SER A 384 -0.50 26.29 -5.22
C SER A 384 -1.57 27.35 -5.13
N SER A 385 -1.79 28.07 -6.21
CA SER A 385 -2.82 29.10 -6.33
C SER A 385 -3.94 28.61 -7.24
N ILE A 386 -5.17 28.92 -6.90
CA ILE A 386 -6.34 28.54 -7.69
C ILE A 386 -6.86 29.74 -8.49
N ILE A 387 -7.18 29.47 -9.75
CA ILE A 387 -7.79 30.45 -10.63
C ILE A 387 -9.29 30.18 -10.71
N ARG A 388 -10.09 31.03 -10.09
CA ARG A 388 -11.53 30.79 -9.93
C ARG A 388 -12.32 31.15 -11.18
N GLN A 389 -13.42 30.47 -11.40
CA GLN A 389 -14.27 30.65 -12.56
C GLN A 389 -15.10 31.93 -12.47
N ASN A 390 -15.56 32.32 -11.28
CA ASN A 390 -16.49 33.44 -11.11
C ASN A 390 -15.96 34.75 -11.68
N SER A 391 -14.67 34.99 -11.46
CA SER A 391 -14.02 36.19 -12.02
C SER A 391 -13.97 36.23 -13.56
N MET A 392 -13.95 35.05 -14.21
CA MET A 392 -13.92 34.92 -15.66
C MET A 392 -15.33 35.01 -16.27
N VAL A 393 -16.35 34.52 -15.58
CA VAL A 393 -17.75 34.62 -15.99
C VAL A 393 -18.24 36.06 -15.82
N GLU A 394 -17.94 36.69 -14.70
CA GLU A 394 -18.28 38.11 -14.44
C GLU A 394 -17.57 39.07 -15.43
N ALA A 395 -16.35 38.70 -15.85
CA ALA A 395 -15.64 39.45 -16.90
C ALA A 395 -16.14 39.19 -18.35
N GLY A 396 -17.16 38.32 -18.51
CA GLY A 396 -17.69 37.96 -19.84
C GLY A 396 -16.73 37.12 -20.70
N ILE A 397 -15.65 36.57 -20.10
CA ILE A 397 -14.60 35.86 -20.81
C ILE A 397 -15.04 34.43 -21.17
N ILE A 398 -15.93 33.82 -20.35
CA ILE A 398 -16.39 32.45 -20.51
C ILE A 398 -17.90 32.38 -20.51
N ASN A 399 -18.46 31.64 -21.48
CA ASN A 399 -19.85 31.22 -21.44
C ASN A 399 -19.98 29.94 -20.62
N PRO A 400 -20.70 29.94 -19.48
CA PRO A 400 -20.84 28.75 -18.64
C PRO A 400 -21.58 27.58 -19.30
N PHE A 401 -22.31 27.85 -20.39
CA PHE A 401 -23.13 26.85 -21.08
C PHE A 401 -22.46 26.19 -22.29
N GLN A 402 -21.35 26.71 -22.76
CA GLN A 402 -20.59 26.15 -23.89
C GLN A 402 -19.13 25.92 -23.46
N PRO A 403 -18.73 24.70 -23.15
CA PRO A 403 -17.36 24.38 -22.82
C PRO A 403 -16.50 24.44 -24.09
N GLU A 404 -15.70 25.47 -24.21
CA GLU A 404 -14.73 25.55 -25.28
C GLU A 404 -13.36 25.05 -24.81
N LYS A 405 -12.72 24.24 -25.63
CA LYS A 405 -11.33 23.81 -25.44
C LYS A 405 -10.39 25.03 -25.32
N ASN A 406 -10.75 26.15 -25.92
CA ASN A 406 -10.05 27.43 -25.86
C ASN A 406 -10.00 28.03 -24.45
N ALA A 407 -10.90 27.62 -23.54
CA ALA A 407 -10.89 28.02 -22.13
C ALA A 407 -9.60 27.65 -21.40
N LEU A 408 -8.90 26.60 -21.85
CA LEU A 408 -7.61 26.20 -21.29
C LEU A 408 -6.52 27.27 -21.45
N TRP A 409 -6.60 28.08 -22.49
CA TRP A 409 -5.60 29.12 -22.81
C TRP A 409 -5.94 30.50 -22.28
N GLN A 410 -7.21 30.74 -21.92
CA GLN A 410 -7.65 32.04 -21.44
C GLN A 410 -7.05 32.37 -20.08
N GLY A 411 -6.53 33.58 -19.91
CA GLY A 411 -5.92 34.03 -18.66
C GLY A 411 -4.72 33.17 -18.22
N ILE A 412 -3.88 32.70 -19.13
CA ILE A 412 -2.78 31.74 -18.82
C ILE A 412 -1.73 32.35 -17.87
N PHE A 413 -1.59 33.67 -17.83
CA PHE A 413 -0.67 34.36 -16.93
C PHE A 413 -1.33 34.85 -15.62
N ASN A 414 -2.58 34.46 -15.35
CA ASN A 414 -3.21 34.77 -14.07
C ASN A 414 -2.61 33.90 -12.98
N ALA A 415 -2.02 34.49 -11.95
CA ALA A 415 -1.43 33.79 -10.83
C ALA A 415 -2.45 33.23 -9.81
N GLY A 416 -3.72 33.66 -9.91
CA GLY A 416 -4.78 33.22 -9.00
C GLY A 416 -4.57 33.65 -7.54
N GLU A 417 -5.33 33.02 -6.67
CA GLU A 417 -5.25 33.23 -5.22
C GLU A 417 -4.59 32.03 -4.54
N PRO A 418 -3.69 32.22 -3.57
CA PRO A 418 -3.11 31.11 -2.82
C PRO A 418 -4.19 30.19 -2.24
N ASN A 419 -4.06 28.89 -2.51
CA ASN A 419 -4.96 27.86 -2.03
C ASN A 419 -4.27 26.92 -1.03
N ASN A 420 -3.01 26.62 -1.29
CA ASN A 420 -2.18 25.82 -0.40
C ASN A 420 -0.75 26.34 -0.43
N HIS A 421 -0.10 26.40 0.71
CA HIS A 421 1.31 26.76 0.86
C HIS A 421 2.01 25.77 1.76
N LEU A 422 3.01 25.10 1.23
CA LEU A 422 3.86 24.14 1.96
C LEU A 422 5.29 24.67 2.04
N GLN A 423 5.82 24.75 3.23
CA GLN A 423 7.20 25.17 3.49
C GLN A 423 7.93 24.08 4.27
N THR A 424 9.12 23.73 3.81
CA THR A 424 9.98 22.72 4.46
C THR A 424 11.36 23.32 4.73
N PHE A 425 11.79 23.24 5.96
CA PHE A 425 13.15 23.56 6.37
C PHE A 425 13.84 22.31 6.86
N SER A 426 15.05 22.02 6.41
CA SER A 426 15.83 20.89 6.89
C SER A 426 17.26 21.27 7.23
N LEU A 427 17.71 20.79 8.37
CA LEU A 427 19.08 20.89 8.87
C LEU A 427 19.65 19.48 9.00
N ASN A 428 20.74 19.22 8.32
CA ASN A 428 21.51 18.00 8.47
C ASN A 428 22.88 18.34 9.06
N TYR A 429 23.16 17.81 10.26
CA TYR A 429 24.39 18.07 10.98
C TYR A 429 25.12 16.76 11.29
N LYS A 430 26.26 16.57 10.63
CA LYS A 430 27.17 15.47 10.96
C LYS A 430 28.05 15.88 12.11
N LEU A 431 27.88 15.24 13.27
CA LEU A 431 28.65 15.52 14.47
C LEU A 431 30.13 15.18 14.26
N PRO A 432 31.07 16.05 14.63
CA PRO A 432 32.47 15.94 14.28
C PRO A 432 33.27 14.96 15.17
N PHE A 433 32.63 13.89 15.69
CA PHE A 433 33.26 12.89 16.56
C PHE A 433 34.46 12.20 15.95
N GLN A 434 34.53 12.10 14.62
CA GLN A 434 35.67 11.53 13.91
C GLN A 434 36.99 12.25 14.16
N TYR A 435 36.97 13.54 14.56
CA TYR A 435 38.16 14.34 14.86
C TYR A 435 38.58 14.28 16.30
N ILE A 436 37.74 13.71 17.19
CA ILE A 436 38.04 13.54 18.61
C ILE A 436 38.60 12.14 18.81
N PRO A 437 39.87 11.95 19.21
CA PRO A 437 40.58 10.68 19.15
C PRO A 437 39.85 9.50 19.81
N PHE A 438 39.27 9.72 21.02
CA PHE A 438 38.58 8.65 21.73
C PHE A 438 37.12 8.48 21.36
N LEU A 439 36.54 9.42 20.58
CA LEU A 439 35.17 9.32 20.02
C LEU A 439 35.14 8.97 18.53
N SER A 440 36.29 8.77 17.90
CA SER A 440 36.42 8.52 16.45
C SER A 440 35.73 7.26 15.96
N PHE A 441 35.35 6.36 16.87
CA PHE A 441 34.57 5.18 16.59
C PHE A 441 33.06 5.44 16.49
N ILE A 442 32.61 6.65 16.82
CA ILE A 442 31.21 7.09 16.75
C ILE A 442 31.02 7.92 15.49
N ASP A 443 30.09 7.54 14.65
CA ASP A 443 29.58 8.35 13.54
C ASP A 443 28.12 8.70 13.87
N ALA A 444 27.86 9.99 14.07
CA ALA A 444 26.52 10.45 14.45
C ALA A 444 26.08 11.62 13.57
N THR A 445 24.81 11.56 13.16
CA THR A 445 24.18 12.58 12.32
C THR A 445 22.86 12.99 12.96
N TYR A 446 22.71 14.28 13.19
CA TYR A 446 21.46 14.88 13.63
C TYR A 446 20.75 15.50 12.42
N ASN A 447 19.50 15.13 12.22
CA ASN A 447 18.63 15.69 11.21
C ASN A 447 17.44 16.35 11.88
N TYR A 448 17.16 17.57 11.47
CA TYR A 448 15.96 18.30 11.81
C TYR A 448 15.20 18.61 10.51
N THR A 449 13.92 18.32 10.48
CA THR A 449 13.03 18.73 9.37
C THR A 449 11.80 19.38 9.99
N GLY A 450 11.56 20.63 9.66
CA GLY A 450 10.34 21.35 10.02
C GLY A 450 9.50 21.61 8.79
N ASN A 451 8.22 21.34 8.86
CA ASN A 451 7.26 21.60 7.80
C ASN A 451 6.19 22.54 8.34
N PHE A 452 5.75 23.42 7.48
CA PHE A 452 4.61 24.29 7.68
C PHE A 452 3.69 24.20 6.49
N ASN A 453 2.40 24.01 6.74
CA ASN A 453 1.36 24.01 5.72
C ASN A 453 0.27 24.99 6.09
N TRP A 454 -0.11 25.82 5.13
CA TRP A 454 -1.27 26.67 5.19
C TRP A 454 -2.24 26.27 4.09
N GLN A 455 -3.48 26.03 4.43
CA GLN A 455 -4.54 25.63 3.51
C GLN A 455 -5.71 26.60 3.61
N ARG A 456 -6.15 27.10 2.46
CA ARG A 456 -7.32 27.96 2.37
C ARG A 456 -8.60 27.20 2.69
N GLY A 457 -9.51 27.85 3.37
CA GLY A 457 -10.83 27.29 3.64
C GLY A 457 -11.76 27.29 2.43
N SER A 458 -12.83 26.53 2.56
CA SER A 458 -13.85 26.39 1.52
C SER A 458 -14.63 27.69 1.32
N GLU A 459 -14.76 28.10 0.07
CA GLU A 459 -15.60 29.24 -0.33
C GLU A 459 -17.08 28.98 -0.03
N ALA A 460 -17.55 27.76 -0.27
CA ALA A 460 -18.94 27.40 0.02
C ALA A 460 -19.30 27.57 1.51
N LEU A 461 -18.36 27.24 2.39
CA LEU A 461 -18.54 27.42 3.83
C LEU A 461 -18.47 28.90 4.24
N SER A 462 -17.80 29.76 3.48
CA SER A 462 -17.69 31.19 3.80
C SER A 462 -19.05 31.91 3.78
N GLN A 463 -20.03 31.38 3.08
CA GLN A 463 -21.38 31.94 2.96
C GLN A 463 -22.30 31.54 4.14
N VAL A 464 -21.86 30.60 5.00
CA VAL A 464 -22.62 30.18 6.17
C VAL A 464 -22.76 31.36 7.14
N LYS A 465 -23.95 31.62 7.60
CA LYS A 465 -24.26 32.67 8.59
C LYS A 465 -24.67 32.02 9.89
N SER A 466 -24.29 32.66 11.00
CA SER A 466 -24.83 32.34 12.32
C SER A 466 -26.26 32.87 12.48
N ASP A 467 -26.95 32.48 13.55
CA ASP A 467 -28.29 32.96 13.90
C ASP A 467 -28.32 34.51 14.05
N ASP A 468 -27.21 35.11 14.45
CA ASP A 468 -27.02 36.55 14.59
C ASP A 468 -26.66 37.24 13.24
N GLY A 469 -26.68 36.51 12.14
CA GLY A 469 -26.38 37.02 10.78
C GLY A 469 -24.90 37.24 10.48
N VAL A 470 -23.99 36.86 11.37
CA VAL A 470 -22.54 36.94 11.14
C VAL A 470 -22.13 35.89 10.13
N SER A 471 -21.43 36.26 9.07
CA SER A 471 -20.87 35.36 8.07
C SER A 471 -19.61 34.65 8.62
N LEU A 472 -19.45 33.37 8.33
CA LEU A 472 -18.27 32.60 8.68
C LEU A 472 -16.99 33.17 8.05
N GLY A 473 -17.08 33.69 6.82
CA GLY A 473 -15.92 34.11 6.06
C GLY A 473 -15.01 32.97 5.62
N ILE A 474 -13.86 33.30 5.03
CA ILE A 474 -12.87 32.29 4.64
C ILE A 474 -12.01 31.95 5.85
N ILE A 475 -12.10 30.72 6.30
CA ILE A 475 -11.36 30.19 7.44
C ILE A 475 -10.30 29.21 6.97
N ASN A 476 -9.05 29.54 7.21
CA ASN A 476 -7.91 28.75 6.81
C ASN A 476 -7.52 27.74 7.90
N THR A 477 -6.67 26.81 7.55
CA THR A 477 -6.05 25.88 8.49
C THR A 477 -4.55 25.97 8.37
N ILE A 478 -3.87 26.09 9.50
CA ILE A 478 -2.42 25.98 9.56
C ILE A 478 -1.99 24.72 10.28
N GLN A 479 -0.95 24.12 9.75
CA GLN A 479 -0.36 22.90 10.30
C GLN A 479 1.15 23.09 10.38
N ASN A 480 1.74 22.62 11.44
CA ASN A 480 3.17 22.48 11.46
C ASN A 480 3.59 21.12 12.02
N ASN A 481 4.71 20.65 11.57
CA ASN A 481 5.35 19.50 12.20
C ASN A 481 6.86 19.63 12.19
N ASN A 482 7.51 18.95 13.11
CA ASN A 482 8.93 18.73 13.05
C ASN A 482 9.30 17.27 13.28
N THR A 483 10.37 16.88 12.63
CA THR A 483 11.03 15.59 12.84
C THR A 483 12.47 15.84 13.25
N LYS A 484 12.85 15.33 14.42
CA LYS A 484 14.21 15.32 14.95
C LYS A 484 14.72 13.91 14.92
N THR A 485 15.78 13.63 14.19
CA THR A 485 16.36 12.29 14.09
C THR A 485 17.83 12.31 14.43
N LEU A 486 18.21 11.48 15.39
CA LEU A 486 19.62 11.24 15.74
C LEU A 486 19.99 9.81 15.30
N ASN A 487 20.82 9.70 14.28
CA ASN A 487 21.38 8.43 13.83
C ASN A 487 22.81 8.30 14.32
N SER A 488 23.11 7.23 15.02
CA SER A 488 24.43 6.96 15.59
C SER A 488 24.91 5.57 15.20
N ALA A 489 26.15 5.47 14.74
CA ALA A 489 26.80 4.22 14.42
C ALA A 489 28.11 4.11 15.23
N PHE A 490 28.18 3.07 16.04
CA PHE A 490 29.35 2.77 16.89
C PHE A 490 30.16 1.65 16.24
N SER A 491 31.36 1.96 15.76
CA SER A 491 32.27 0.98 15.16
C SER A 491 33.28 0.51 16.20
N PHE A 492 32.89 -0.48 17.00
CA PHE A 492 33.72 -0.98 18.10
C PHE A 492 35.06 -1.55 17.62
N SER A 493 35.13 -2.08 16.41
CA SER A 493 36.39 -2.50 15.80
C SER A 493 37.43 -1.37 15.68
N LYS A 494 36.99 -0.13 15.40
CA LYS A 494 37.87 1.05 15.41
C LYS A 494 38.33 1.41 16.84
N MET A 495 37.41 1.31 17.81
CA MET A 495 37.72 1.55 19.22
C MET A 495 38.74 0.55 19.75
N TYR A 496 38.56 -0.73 19.48
CA TYR A 496 39.51 -1.78 19.85
C TYR A 496 40.89 -1.57 19.24
N SER A 497 40.95 -1.17 17.95
CA SER A 497 42.21 -0.84 17.30
C SER A 497 42.91 0.36 17.93
N ALA A 498 42.14 1.40 18.32
CA ALA A 498 42.67 2.60 18.97
C ALA A 498 43.20 2.32 20.39
N LEU A 499 42.61 1.35 21.10
CA LEU A 499 43.03 0.87 22.41
C LEU A 499 44.19 -0.16 22.36
N GLY A 500 44.67 -0.49 21.12
CA GLY A 500 45.73 -1.48 20.94
C GLY A 500 45.27 -2.95 21.09
N LEU A 501 43.95 -3.16 21.25
CA LEU A 501 43.33 -4.48 21.37
C LEU A 501 43.18 -5.07 19.98
N LYS A 502 44.23 -5.71 19.44
CA LYS A 502 44.15 -6.41 18.15
C LYS A 502 43.50 -7.78 18.36
N SER A 503 42.32 -7.97 17.82
CA SER A 503 41.74 -9.29 17.65
C SER A 503 42.61 -10.12 16.71
N ASN A 504 42.98 -11.31 17.13
CA ASN A 504 43.74 -12.28 16.30
C ASN A 504 42.87 -12.90 15.19
N SER A 505 41.93 -12.16 14.60
CA SER A 505 41.21 -12.62 13.41
C SER A 505 42.20 -12.58 12.24
N ARG A 506 42.74 -13.74 11.91
CA ARG A 506 43.55 -13.97 10.72
C ARG A 506 42.82 -13.45 9.50
N THR A 507 43.38 -12.41 8.86
CA THR A 507 43.01 -11.92 7.52
C THR A 507 43.04 -13.04 6.50
N PRO A 508 42.13 -12.99 5.49
CA PRO A 508 42.14 -13.98 4.42
C PRO A 508 43.44 -13.93 3.61
N PHE A 509 43.93 -15.08 3.39
CA PHE A 509 44.91 -15.57 2.45
C PHE A 509 45.11 -14.70 1.17
N ASN A 510 46.04 -13.73 1.24
CA ASN A 510 46.75 -13.19 0.10
C ASN A 510 47.97 -12.40 0.60
N ASP A 511 49.04 -13.13 1.01
CA ASP A 511 50.43 -12.66 1.00
C ASP A 511 51.36 -13.81 1.34
N ARG A 512 51.48 -14.74 0.41
CA ARG A 512 52.72 -15.54 0.29
C ARG A 512 53.54 -14.85 -0.78
N ILE A 513 54.51 -14.06 -0.33
CA ILE A 513 55.84 -13.83 -0.84
C ILE A 513 56.42 -12.64 -0.06
N LYS A 514 57.17 -12.92 0.98
CA LYS A 514 58.35 -12.17 1.40
C LYS A 514 59.22 -13.01 2.35
N VAL A 515 60.23 -13.60 1.72
CA VAL A 515 61.63 -13.61 2.13
C VAL A 515 61.95 -13.81 3.62
N ILE A 516 62.46 -15.00 3.87
CA ILE A 516 63.26 -15.42 5.00
C ILE A 516 64.41 -14.41 5.26
N LYS A 517 64.39 -13.78 6.43
CA LYS A 517 65.62 -13.38 7.12
C LYS A 517 65.63 -14.01 8.50
N LYS A 518 66.50 -15.01 8.62
CA LYS A 518 66.99 -15.53 9.91
C LYS A 518 67.71 -14.41 10.66
N THR A 519 67.35 -14.18 11.88
CA THR A 519 68.28 -13.79 12.93
C THR A 519 67.83 -14.48 14.21
N ASN A 520 68.78 -15.26 14.70
CA ASN A 520 68.75 -15.94 16.02
C ASN A 520 68.70 -14.86 17.07
N ASP A 521 67.80 -15.01 18.01
CA ASP A 521 68.03 -14.59 19.41
C ASP A 521 67.25 -15.46 20.38
N THR A 522 68.03 -16.09 21.21
CA THR A 522 67.71 -17.03 22.26
C THR A 522 67.21 -16.31 23.53
N LEU A 523 66.24 -16.94 24.17
CA LEU A 523 65.97 -16.92 25.65
C LEU A 523 65.31 -15.66 26.25
N SER A 524 64.02 -15.81 26.55
CA SER A 524 63.56 -15.84 27.93
C SER A 524 62.15 -16.41 28.09
N LYS A 525 62.08 -17.58 28.64
CA LYS A 525 60.82 -18.17 29.20
C LYS A 525 60.41 -17.34 30.44
N SER A 526 59.41 -16.46 30.23
CA SER A 526 58.70 -15.81 31.33
C SER A 526 57.42 -16.64 31.66
N LYS A 527 57.41 -17.21 32.87
CA LYS A 527 56.26 -17.84 33.50
C LYS A 527 55.20 -16.76 33.82
N ASN A 528 54.34 -16.41 32.84
CA ASN A 528 53.10 -15.71 33.09
C ASN A 528 52.04 -16.03 32.02
N SER A 529 51.83 -17.34 31.75
CA SER A 529 50.94 -17.76 30.65
C SER A 529 49.49 -17.79 31.07
N PHE A 530 49.17 -17.88 32.36
CA PHE A 530 47.77 -17.99 32.83
C PHE A 530 47.01 -16.66 32.85
N LEU A 531 47.63 -15.59 33.29
CA LEU A 531 47.09 -14.24 33.30
C LEU A 531 46.98 -13.68 31.85
N LYS A 532 47.95 -13.98 30.97
CA LYS A 532 47.84 -13.59 29.57
C LYS A 532 46.73 -14.33 28.81
N LYS A 533 46.52 -15.61 29.08
CA LYS A 533 45.42 -16.39 28.50
C LYS A 533 44.03 -15.95 28.99
N GLY A 534 43.90 -15.52 30.25
CA GLY A 534 42.70 -14.94 30.80
C GLY A 534 42.40 -13.59 30.23
N LEU A 535 43.39 -12.70 30.12
CA LEU A 535 43.27 -11.39 29.51
C LEU A 535 42.94 -11.46 28.00
N THR A 536 43.55 -12.37 27.26
CA THR A 536 43.23 -12.58 25.85
C THR A 536 41.79 -13.08 25.64
N LYS A 537 41.30 -14.00 26.47
CA LYS A 537 39.91 -14.44 26.42
C LYS A 537 38.92 -13.32 26.77
N LEU A 538 39.23 -12.46 27.76
CA LEU A 538 38.43 -11.27 28.07
C LEU A 538 38.42 -10.27 26.90
N VAL A 539 39.55 -10.03 26.28
CA VAL A 539 39.67 -9.18 25.06
C VAL A 539 38.91 -9.78 23.91
N ASP A 540 38.96 -11.08 23.71
CA ASP A 540 38.21 -11.76 22.66
C ASP A 540 36.69 -11.64 22.88
N ILE A 541 36.23 -11.77 24.12
CA ILE A 541 34.83 -11.56 24.49
C ILE A 541 34.42 -10.10 24.26
N MET A 542 35.24 -9.13 24.68
CA MET A 542 34.96 -7.70 24.47
C MET A 542 34.97 -7.33 23.00
N THR A 543 35.75 -7.99 22.14
CA THR A 543 35.85 -7.71 20.70
C THR A 543 34.77 -8.42 19.86
N LEU A 544 33.88 -9.19 20.45
CA LEU A 544 32.77 -9.86 19.77
C LEU A 544 31.80 -8.84 19.15
N LEU A 545 31.51 -7.74 19.83
CA LEU A 545 30.63 -6.70 19.37
C LEU A 545 31.34 -5.87 18.29
N LYS A 546 30.89 -5.96 17.05
CA LYS A 546 31.52 -5.28 15.92
C LYS A 546 30.93 -3.89 15.64
N ARG A 547 29.61 -3.82 15.60
CA ARG A 547 28.89 -2.61 15.24
C ARG A 547 27.58 -2.52 15.99
N VAL A 548 27.28 -1.32 16.48
CA VAL A 548 25.95 -0.96 16.98
C VAL A 548 25.49 0.26 16.19
N GLN A 549 24.25 0.23 15.76
CA GLN A 549 23.58 1.39 15.16
C GLN A 549 22.35 1.70 16.00
N ALA A 550 22.14 2.96 16.30
CA ALA A 550 20.97 3.43 17.00
C ALA A 550 20.39 4.64 16.28
N SER A 551 19.09 4.63 16.10
CA SER A 551 18.31 5.72 15.53
C SER A 551 17.21 6.09 16.52
N TYR A 552 17.16 7.33 16.90
CA TYR A 552 16.07 7.91 17.67
C TYR A 552 15.42 8.99 16.83
N SER A 553 14.12 8.89 16.63
CA SER A 553 13.32 9.86 15.89
C SER A 553 12.18 10.35 16.77
N GLU A 554 12.01 11.64 16.84
CA GLU A 554 10.91 12.33 17.51
C GLU A 554 10.17 13.15 16.47
N ASN A 555 8.85 12.93 16.35
CA ASN A 555 7.99 13.69 15.48
C ASN A 555 6.93 14.39 16.32
N ASN A 556 6.77 15.68 16.10
CA ASN A 556 5.76 16.49 16.74
C ASN A 556 5.02 17.26 15.66
N GLY A 557 3.71 17.42 15.79
CA GLY A 557 2.91 18.18 14.85
C GLY A 557 1.70 18.80 15.52
N SER A 558 1.22 19.89 14.97
CA SER A 558 -0.01 20.56 15.39
C SER A 558 -0.79 21.06 14.19
N VAL A 559 -2.12 21.01 14.29
CA VAL A 559 -3.06 21.53 13.32
C VAL A 559 -3.99 22.51 14.04
N LEU A 560 -4.00 23.76 13.58
CA LEU A 560 -4.86 24.80 14.10
C LEU A 560 -5.83 25.25 13.01
N PRO A 561 -7.09 24.80 13.03
CA PRO A 561 -8.13 25.30 12.15
C PRO A 561 -8.66 26.64 12.66
N GLY A 562 -9.41 27.34 11.85
CA GLY A 562 -9.98 28.63 12.24
C GLY A 562 -9.06 29.82 12.00
N TYR A 563 -7.95 29.64 11.30
CA TYR A 563 -6.94 30.68 11.08
C TYR A 563 -7.39 31.65 9.97
N LEU A 564 -7.34 32.94 10.23
CA LEU A 564 -7.86 33.96 9.32
C LEU A 564 -6.82 34.55 8.33
N PRO A 565 -5.55 34.84 8.74
CA PRO A 565 -4.59 35.45 7.84
C PRO A 565 -4.23 34.58 6.62
N SER A 566 -3.95 35.24 5.48
CA SER A 566 -3.41 34.59 4.28
C SER A 566 -1.89 34.60 4.27
N VAL A 567 -1.27 33.63 3.61
CA VAL A 567 0.20 33.56 3.45
C VAL A 567 0.77 34.58 2.46
N GLY A 568 -0.06 35.19 1.61
CA GLY A 568 0.43 36.05 0.52
C GLY A 568 1.17 35.28 -0.58
N PHE A 569 1.72 36.03 -1.55
CA PHE A 569 2.38 35.43 -2.71
C PHE A 569 3.73 34.77 -2.38
N ALA A 570 4.52 35.33 -1.48
CA ALA A 570 5.85 34.84 -1.17
C ALA A 570 5.91 33.81 -0.02
N GLY A 571 4.75 33.38 0.48
CA GLY A 571 4.65 32.55 1.68
C GLY A 571 4.67 33.40 2.98
N GLY A 572 4.33 32.78 4.10
CA GLY A 572 4.13 33.44 5.37
C GLY A 572 5.29 33.28 6.35
N LEU A 573 5.56 34.34 7.13
CA LEU A 573 6.34 34.26 8.35
C LEU A 573 5.44 34.24 9.61
N GLN A 574 4.13 34.23 9.40
CA GLN A 574 3.11 34.20 10.43
C GLN A 574 2.58 32.76 10.63
N PRO A 575 2.20 32.39 11.85
CA PRO A 575 2.12 33.22 13.07
C PRO A 575 3.45 33.64 13.65
N THR A 576 4.50 32.84 13.57
CA THR A 576 5.89 33.20 13.94
C THR A 576 6.87 32.51 13.02
N LEU A 577 8.07 33.10 12.82
CA LEU A 577 9.13 32.46 12.05
C LEU A 577 9.49 31.06 12.62
N GLY A 578 9.50 30.91 13.94
CA GLY A 578 9.75 29.63 14.59
C GLY A 578 8.69 28.60 14.19
N TYR A 579 7.41 28.96 14.25
CA TYR A 579 6.31 28.06 13.90
C TYR A 579 6.36 27.65 12.43
N THR A 580 6.65 28.56 11.52
CA THR A 580 6.77 28.25 10.08
C THR A 580 8.01 27.42 9.75
N LEU A 581 8.99 27.33 10.65
CA LEU A 581 10.15 26.44 10.58
C LEU A 581 9.98 25.14 11.39
N GLY A 582 8.77 24.88 11.94
CA GLY A 582 8.44 23.63 12.62
C GLY A 582 8.58 23.67 14.16
N SER A 583 8.76 24.85 14.79
CA SER A 583 8.72 24.94 16.25
C SER A 583 7.34 24.51 16.77
N GLN A 584 7.32 23.78 17.88
CA GLN A 584 6.11 23.30 18.55
C GLN A 584 5.70 24.23 19.72
N ALA A 585 6.06 25.51 19.64
CA ALA A 585 5.55 26.49 20.59
C ALA A 585 4.02 26.57 20.48
N ASP A 586 3.36 26.64 21.62
CA ASP A 586 1.91 26.77 21.66
C ASP A 586 1.48 28.17 21.20
N ILE A 587 0.92 28.23 20.02
CA ILE A 587 0.49 29.48 19.38
C ILE A 587 -1.00 29.77 19.59
N ARG A 588 -1.80 28.85 20.18
CA ARG A 588 -3.25 28.97 20.26
C ARG A 588 -3.70 30.26 20.96
N TYR A 589 -3.13 30.51 22.12
CA TYR A 589 -3.46 31.65 22.94
C TYR A 589 -2.97 32.97 22.34
N GLU A 590 -1.78 32.97 21.72
CA GLU A 590 -1.26 34.14 21.02
C GLU A 590 -2.09 34.46 19.76
N ALA A 591 -2.42 33.46 18.99
CA ALA A 591 -3.24 33.61 17.78
C ALA A 591 -4.66 34.12 18.11
N ALA A 592 -5.24 33.71 19.22
CA ALA A 592 -6.51 34.23 19.71
C ALA A 592 -6.39 35.70 20.11
N ARG A 593 -5.36 36.07 20.90
CA ARG A 593 -5.12 37.47 21.33
C ARG A 593 -4.90 38.42 20.16
N GLN A 594 -4.25 37.95 19.09
CA GLN A 594 -4.00 38.73 17.88
C GLN A 594 -5.20 38.75 16.92
N GLY A 595 -6.30 38.10 17.26
CA GLY A 595 -7.46 37.99 16.38
C GLY A 595 -7.22 37.18 15.11
N TRP A 596 -6.26 36.23 15.12
CA TRP A 596 -5.95 35.39 13.98
C TRP A 596 -6.79 34.12 13.93
N ILE A 597 -7.61 33.86 14.95
CA ILE A 597 -8.53 32.70 14.98
C ILE A 597 -9.95 33.22 14.96
N THR A 598 -10.80 32.52 14.21
CA THR A 598 -12.23 32.88 14.10
C THR A 598 -12.95 32.82 15.44
N GLY A 599 -13.78 33.84 15.71
CA GLY A 599 -14.73 33.87 16.82
C GLY A 599 -16.14 33.41 16.42
N PHE A 600 -16.31 32.73 15.28
CA PHE A 600 -17.63 32.30 14.80
C PHE A 600 -18.31 31.37 15.80
N PRO A 601 -19.56 31.68 16.25
CA PRO A 601 -20.18 30.97 17.38
C PRO A 601 -20.36 29.45 17.18
N ASN A 602 -20.64 29.02 15.95
CA ASN A 602 -20.89 27.62 15.59
C ASN A 602 -19.65 26.93 15.00
N PHE A 603 -18.44 27.51 15.19
CA PHE A 603 -17.20 26.85 14.77
C PHE A 603 -16.92 25.62 15.61
N ASN A 604 -16.77 24.45 14.97
CA ASN A 604 -16.69 23.15 15.63
C ASN A 604 -15.49 22.29 15.20
N GLN A 605 -14.52 22.87 14.51
CA GLN A 605 -13.30 22.13 14.17
C GLN A 605 -12.35 22.08 15.37
N SER A 606 -11.65 20.95 15.51
CA SER A 606 -10.81 20.72 16.68
C SER A 606 -9.34 21.05 16.37
N PHE A 607 -8.67 21.63 17.35
CA PHE A 607 -7.23 21.66 17.38
C PHE A 607 -6.70 20.24 17.57
N SER A 608 -5.67 19.85 16.82
CA SER A 608 -5.02 18.56 17.02
C SER A 608 -3.52 18.72 17.20
N GLN A 609 -2.97 17.84 18.04
CA GLN A 609 -1.54 17.77 18.30
C GLN A 609 -1.10 16.31 18.29
N VAL A 610 0.02 16.02 17.65
CA VAL A 610 0.59 14.68 17.57
C VAL A 610 2.01 14.70 18.13
N HIS A 611 2.29 13.73 18.98
CA HIS A 611 3.64 13.46 19.47
C HIS A 611 3.96 11.99 19.20
N SER A 612 5.08 11.70 18.53
CA SER A 612 5.55 10.33 18.40
C SER A 612 7.05 10.22 18.56
N ASN A 613 7.48 9.15 19.20
CA ASN A 613 8.89 8.84 19.30
C ASN A 613 9.15 7.39 18.88
N LYS A 614 10.23 7.20 18.16
CA LYS A 614 10.64 5.92 17.63
C LYS A 614 12.11 5.68 17.93
N PHE A 615 12.39 4.60 18.62
CA PHE A 615 13.74 4.14 18.88
C PHE A 615 13.98 2.83 18.13
N LYS A 616 15.06 2.77 17.37
CA LYS A 616 15.56 1.56 16.72
C LYS A 616 17.02 1.38 17.02
N ALA A 617 17.42 0.20 17.43
CA ALA A 617 18.83 -0.12 17.56
C ALA A 617 19.11 -1.49 16.94
N THR A 618 20.28 -1.64 16.33
CA THR A 618 20.77 -2.91 15.81
C THR A 618 22.18 -3.14 16.33
N ALA A 619 22.47 -4.38 16.70
CA ALA A 619 23.80 -4.75 17.18
C ALA A 619 24.25 -6.04 16.47
N GLN A 620 25.45 -6.02 15.92
CA GLN A 620 26.04 -7.18 15.26
C GLN A 620 27.15 -7.78 16.13
N LEU A 621 26.99 -9.08 16.40
CA LEU A 621 27.91 -9.89 17.17
C LEU A 621 28.47 -10.99 16.27
N ILE A 622 29.79 -11.14 16.25
CA ILE A 622 30.47 -12.20 15.47
C ILE A 622 31.38 -12.97 16.43
N PRO A 623 30.86 -14.03 17.10
CA PRO A 623 31.63 -14.79 18.10
C PRO A 623 32.83 -15.53 17.51
N PHE A 624 32.67 -16.09 16.32
CA PHE A 624 33.74 -16.74 15.55
C PHE A 624 33.39 -16.71 14.06
N LYS A 625 34.37 -17.04 13.24
CA LYS A 625 34.22 -16.99 11.79
C LYS A 625 33.04 -17.89 11.33
N GLY A 626 32.15 -17.31 10.56
CA GLY A 626 30.97 -17.99 10.02
C GLY A 626 29.71 -17.93 10.90
N LEU A 627 29.77 -17.42 12.14
CA LEU A 627 28.60 -17.21 12.99
C LEU A 627 28.33 -15.71 13.17
N ILE A 628 27.17 -15.29 12.74
CA ILE A 628 26.71 -13.90 12.82
C ILE A 628 25.39 -13.88 13.60
N PHE A 629 25.33 -13.01 14.61
CA PHE A 629 24.12 -12.62 15.31
C PHE A 629 23.82 -11.17 14.99
N ASP A 630 22.65 -10.88 14.49
CA ASP A 630 22.13 -9.53 14.33
C ASP A 630 20.94 -9.35 15.30
N PHE A 631 21.11 -8.46 16.27
CA PHE A 631 20.09 -8.07 17.23
C PHE A 631 19.38 -6.82 16.77
N ASN A 632 18.06 -6.79 16.94
CA ASN A 632 17.22 -5.65 16.61
C ASN A 632 16.36 -5.27 17.82
N PHE A 633 16.30 -3.97 18.11
CA PHE A 633 15.51 -3.37 19.19
C PHE A 633 14.61 -2.32 18.56
N ASP A 634 13.33 -2.40 18.82
CA ASP A 634 12.34 -1.46 18.30
C ASP A 634 11.43 -1.00 19.44
N ARG A 635 11.15 0.31 19.50
CA ARG A 635 10.15 0.90 20.36
C ARG A 635 9.50 2.07 19.64
N ASP A 636 8.19 2.03 19.56
CA ASP A 636 7.36 3.06 18.95
C ASP A 636 6.33 3.54 19.96
N TYR A 637 6.16 4.85 20.07
CA TYR A 637 5.10 5.48 20.85
C TYR A 637 4.49 6.61 20.05
N MET A 638 3.20 6.67 20.01
CA MET A 638 2.45 7.74 19.38
C MET A 638 1.30 8.16 20.28
N GLU A 639 1.17 9.46 20.48
CA GLU A 639 0.08 10.10 21.19
C GLU A 639 -0.48 11.25 20.34
N SER A 640 -1.78 11.32 20.24
CA SER A 640 -2.50 12.41 19.58
C SER A 640 -3.47 13.02 20.57
N ARG A 641 -3.52 14.33 20.59
CA ARG A 641 -4.49 15.13 21.35
C ARG A 641 -5.45 15.78 20.38
N LEU A 642 -6.72 15.65 20.62
CA LEU A 642 -7.78 16.35 19.92
C LEU A 642 -8.53 17.21 20.92
N GLU A 643 -8.68 18.51 20.62
CA GLU A 643 -9.26 19.46 21.54
C GLU A 643 -10.23 20.39 20.80
N ASN A 644 -11.49 20.36 21.18
CA ASN A 644 -12.44 21.36 20.72
C ASN A 644 -12.16 22.68 21.44
N PHE A 645 -12.40 23.78 20.78
CA PHE A 645 -12.16 25.11 21.36
C PHE A 645 -13.20 26.13 20.90
N LYS A 646 -13.28 27.20 21.67
CA LYS A 646 -14.03 28.41 21.29
C LYS A 646 -13.13 29.61 21.56
N VAL A 647 -13.27 30.63 20.70
CA VAL A 647 -12.63 31.94 20.92
C VAL A 647 -13.72 32.95 21.22
N THR A 648 -13.62 33.59 22.39
CA THR A 648 -14.54 34.66 22.82
C THR A 648 -13.70 35.79 23.39
N ASP A 649 -13.93 37.01 22.93
CA ASP A 649 -13.19 38.21 23.39
C ASP A 649 -11.66 38.04 23.31
N GLN A 650 -11.20 37.50 22.17
CA GLN A 650 -9.78 37.21 21.91
C GLN A 650 -9.15 36.22 22.91
N THR A 651 -9.98 35.45 23.62
CA THR A 651 -9.52 34.43 24.58
C THR A 651 -9.79 33.05 24.02
N TYR A 652 -8.77 32.21 24.00
CA TYR A 652 -8.88 30.79 23.63
C TYR A 652 -9.40 29.98 24.82
N ILE A 653 -10.50 29.29 24.64
CA ILE A 653 -11.15 28.47 25.67
C ILE A 653 -11.14 27.01 25.20
N PRO A 654 -10.30 26.14 25.77
CA PRO A 654 -10.28 24.72 25.43
C PRO A 654 -11.53 24.00 25.94
N ARG A 655 -11.99 22.98 25.20
CA ARG A 655 -13.13 22.12 25.53
C ARG A 655 -12.82 20.69 25.12
N ASN A 656 -13.28 19.72 25.92
CA ASN A 656 -13.27 18.29 25.59
C ASN A 656 -11.96 17.80 24.95
N SER A 657 -10.89 17.85 25.75
CA SER A 657 -9.60 17.31 25.29
C SER A 657 -9.63 15.78 25.33
N ASN A 658 -9.40 15.13 24.19
CA ASN A 658 -9.23 13.70 24.07
C ASN A 658 -7.79 13.37 23.67
N VAL A 659 -7.15 12.50 24.42
CA VAL A 659 -5.81 11.98 24.12
C VAL A 659 -5.95 10.52 23.73
N TYR A 660 -5.43 10.14 22.57
CA TYR A 660 -5.44 8.77 22.09
C TYR A 660 -4.10 8.43 21.43
N GLY A 661 -3.80 7.14 21.34
CA GLY A 661 -2.54 6.74 20.75
C GLY A 661 -2.32 5.24 20.71
N ASN A 662 -1.09 4.88 20.37
CA ASN A 662 -0.64 3.51 20.33
C ASN A 662 0.80 3.38 20.86
N PHE A 663 1.14 2.18 21.25
CA PHE A 663 2.46 1.83 21.72
C PHE A 663 2.86 0.47 21.21
N GLY A 664 4.11 0.31 20.80
CA GLY A 664 4.67 -0.95 20.38
C GLY A 664 6.14 -1.08 20.76
N MET A 665 6.58 -2.28 21.08
CA MET A 665 7.99 -2.55 21.28
C MET A 665 8.35 -4.00 21.06
N SER A 666 9.63 -4.24 20.75
CA SER A 666 10.18 -5.59 20.69
C SER A 666 10.30 -6.19 22.09
N THR A 667 9.94 -7.46 22.21
CA THR A 667 9.93 -8.21 23.47
C THR A 667 10.43 -9.64 23.29
N ILE A 668 10.45 -10.44 24.36
CA ILE A 668 10.82 -11.86 24.33
C ILE A 668 9.71 -12.68 24.97
N LEU A 669 9.17 -13.64 24.22
CA LEU A 669 8.08 -14.53 24.65
C LEU A 669 8.52 -16.01 24.73
N LEU A 670 9.81 -16.31 24.56
CA LEU A 670 10.38 -17.65 24.44
C LEU A 670 9.97 -18.64 25.54
N ARG A 671 9.75 -18.14 26.77
CA ARG A 671 9.38 -19.01 27.89
C ARG A 671 8.06 -19.74 27.69
N THR A 672 7.18 -19.16 26.87
CA THR A 672 5.84 -19.69 26.59
C THR A 672 5.67 -20.13 25.14
N ALA A 673 6.70 -19.99 24.29
CA ALA A 673 6.66 -20.21 22.84
C ALA A 673 6.23 -21.63 22.44
N PHE A 674 6.59 -22.62 23.25
CA PHE A 674 6.35 -24.05 22.97
C PHE A 674 5.36 -24.69 23.96
N ASN A 675 4.65 -23.86 24.75
CA ASN A 675 3.57 -24.37 25.58
C ASN A 675 2.42 -24.85 24.67
N ARG A 676 1.82 -25.98 25.03
CA ARG A 676 0.66 -26.49 24.31
C ARG A 676 -0.50 -25.49 24.44
N SER A 677 -1.04 -25.11 23.30
CA SER A 677 -2.29 -24.36 23.18
C SER A 677 -3.14 -25.10 22.17
N GLY A 678 -4.08 -25.89 22.63
CA GLY A 678 -5.03 -26.66 21.82
C GLY A 678 -6.41 -25.99 21.86
N ASP A 679 -7.35 -26.61 21.17
CA ASP A 679 -8.72 -26.12 21.04
C ASP A 679 -9.40 -25.94 22.41
N PHE A 680 -9.17 -26.84 23.35
CA PHE A 680 -9.83 -26.86 24.65
C PHE A 680 -8.90 -26.48 25.82
N GLU A 681 -7.58 -26.73 25.72
CA GLU A 681 -6.63 -26.52 26.81
C GLU A 681 -5.50 -25.59 26.42
N SER A 682 -5.28 -24.53 27.19
CA SER A 682 -4.11 -23.66 27.10
C SER A 682 -3.57 -23.40 28.50
N ARG A 683 -2.33 -23.84 28.74
CA ARG A 683 -1.63 -23.61 30.03
C ARG A 683 -1.47 -22.12 30.31
N ASN A 684 -1.18 -21.33 29.26
CA ASN A 684 -0.99 -19.89 29.41
C ASN A 684 -2.29 -19.20 29.79
N PHE A 685 -3.43 -19.65 29.23
CA PHE A 685 -4.73 -19.14 29.57
C PHE A 685 -5.14 -19.47 31.01
N GLN A 686 -4.85 -20.65 31.50
CA GLN A 686 -5.09 -21.01 32.91
C GLN A 686 -4.25 -20.12 33.84
N ASN A 687 -2.93 -20.00 33.55
CA ASN A 687 -2.08 -19.09 34.31
C ASN A 687 -2.60 -17.65 34.32
N PHE A 688 -3.13 -17.19 33.20
CA PHE A 688 -3.74 -15.85 33.10
C PHE A 688 -4.92 -15.71 34.09
N ARG A 689 -5.79 -16.69 34.15
CA ARG A 689 -6.93 -16.70 35.08
C ARG A 689 -6.47 -16.67 36.54
N ASP A 690 -5.44 -17.45 36.87
CA ASP A 690 -4.91 -17.58 38.23
C ASP A 690 -4.14 -16.32 38.68
N TYR A 691 -3.46 -15.65 37.74
CA TYR A 691 -2.65 -14.48 38.07
C TYR A 691 -3.47 -13.23 38.34
N ARG A 692 -4.75 -13.17 37.90
CA ARG A 692 -5.61 -11.99 38.11
C ARG A 692 -5.71 -11.59 39.59
N LYS A 693 -5.91 -12.54 40.48
CA LYS A 693 -5.97 -12.24 41.92
C LYS A 693 -4.65 -11.70 42.48
N GLN A 694 -3.52 -12.23 42.04
CA GLN A 694 -2.20 -11.81 42.51
C GLN A 694 -1.87 -10.40 42.02
N ILE A 695 -2.17 -10.12 40.74
CA ILE A 695 -1.99 -8.79 40.13
C ILE A 695 -2.91 -7.76 40.82
N ALA A 696 -4.19 -8.07 41.04
CA ALA A 696 -5.12 -7.19 41.72
C ALA A 696 -4.61 -6.76 43.11
N LYS A 697 -4.08 -7.71 43.88
CA LYS A 697 -3.47 -7.40 45.20
C LYS A 697 -2.26 -6.50 45.10
N ARG A 698 -1.43 -6.66 44.07
CA ARG A 698 -0.25 -5.79 43.82
C ARG A 698 -0.64 -4.37 43.43
N LEU A 699 -1.66 -4.22 42.57
CA LEU A 699 -2.16 -2.91 42.14
C LEU A 699 -2.63 -2.09 43.35
N VAL A 700 -3.33 -2.68 44.30
CA VAL A 700 -3.70 -2.04 45.55
C VAL A 700 -2.50 -1.55 46.35
N GLN A 701 -1.46 -2.38 46.50
CA GLN A 701 -0.24 -2.02 47.28
C GLN A 701 0.54 -0.89 46.63
N GLU A 702 0.61 -0.83 45.30
CA GLU A 702 1.34 0.22 44.58
C GLU A 702 0.56 1.54 44.50
N THR A 703 -0.77 1.53 44.56
CA THR A 703 -1.59 2.75 44.48
C THR A 703 -1.91 3.38 45.84
N TYR A 704 -1.41 2.89 46.95
CA TYR A 704 -1.70 3.35 48.34
C TYR A 704 -3.20 3.43 48.64
N PHE A 705 -3.99 2.56 48.01
CA PHE A 705 -5.41 2.48 48.30
C PHE A 705 -5.59 1.81 49.66
N GLU A 706 -6.30 2.44 50.61
CA GLU A 706 -6.65 1.80 51.85
C GLU A 706 -7.47 0.55 51.55
N GLU A 707 -7.17 -0.59 52.19
CA GLU A 707 -7.86 -1.87 52.03
C GLU A 707 -9.32 -1.73 52.43
N ASN A 708 -10.19 -1.31 51.49
CA ASN A 708 -11.62 -1.21 51.71
C ASN A 708 -12.35 -2.58 51.61
N GLY A 709 -11.63 -3.67 51.84
CA GLY A 709 -12.20 -5.01 51.84
C GLY A 709 -12.00 -5.80 50.55
N PHE A 710 -12.54 -7.02 50.51
CA PHE A 710 -12.50 -7.94 49.39
C PHE A 710 -13.92 -8.26 48.93
N SER A 711 -14.09 -8.47 47.62
CA SER A 711 -15.32 -9.01 47.06
C SER A 711 -15.53 -10.48 47.48
N GLU A 712 -16.72 -11.03 47.29
CA GLU A 712 -17.03 -12.47 47.54
C GLU A 712 -16.10 -13.40 46.78
N GLU A 713 -15.62 -13.01 45.61
CA GLU A 713 -14.63 -13.74 44.79
C GLU A 713 -13.18 -13.56 45.24
N GLY A 714 -12.93 -12.72 46.27
CA GLY A 714 -11.59 -12.50 46.89
C GLY A 714 -10.69 -11.51 46.09
N TYR A 715 -11.30 -10.61 45.31
CA TYR A 715 -10.59 -9.48 44.67
C TYR A 715 -10.68 -8.25 45.59
N PRO A 716 -9.63 -7.43 45.68
CA PRO A 716 -9.70 -6.16 46.38
C PRO A 716 -10.74 -5.21 45.74
N VAL A 717 -11.41 -4.42 46.58
CA VAL A 717 -12.32 -3.38 46.09
C VAL A 717 -11.55 -2.41 45.18
N GLY A 718 -12.13 -2.03 44.05
CA GLY A 718 -11.51 -1.21 43.02
C GLY A 718 -10.77 -1.98 41.94
N TYR A 719 -10.35 -3.22 42.17
CA TYR A 719 -9.61 -4.06 41.22
C TYR A 719 -10.25 -5.44 41.03
N GLY A 720 -11.45 -5.46 40.49
CA GLY A 720 -12.20 -6.68 40.18
C GLY A 720 -11.56 -7.51 39.06
N LYS A 721 -12.06 -8.73 38.85
CA LYS A 721 -11.52 -9.73 37.92
C LYS A 721 -11.42 -9.26 36.48
N ASN A 722 -12.28 -8.32 36.07
CA ASN A 722 -12.37 -7.78 34.70
C ASN A 722 -11.91 -6.33 34.60
N GLN A 723 -11.37 -5.75 35.68
CA GLN A 723 -10.77 -4.43 35.60
C GLN A 723 -9.58 -4.44 34.64
N GLN A 724 -9.49 -3.44 33.76
CA GLN A 724 -8.54 -3.46 32.63
C GLN A 724 -7.07 -3.61 33.03
N GLU A 725 -6.63 -3.00 34.11
CA GLU A 725 -5.25 -3.10 34.57
C GLU A 725 -4.93 -4.48 35.14
N VAL A 726 -5.92 -5.11 35.81
CA VAL A 726 -5.80 -6.49 36.28
C VAL A 726 -5.67 -7.43 35.09
N LEU A 727 -6.55 -7.29 34.07
CA LEU A 727 -6.50 -8.11 32.86
C LEU A 727 -5.20 -7.91 32.08
N LEU A 728 -4.80 -6.66 31.84
CA LEU A 728 -3.61 -6.33 31.08
C LEU A 728 -2.34 -6.96 31.66
N HIS A 729 -2.10 -6.75 32.97
CA HIS A 729 -0.86 -7.18 33.59
C HIS A 729 -0.84 -8.69 33.82
N SER A 730 -2.00 -9.32 34.09
CA SER A 730 -2.11 -10.77 34.17
C SER A 730 -1.86 -11.45 32.81
N PHE A 731 -2.37 -10.83 31.73
CA PHE A 731 -2.11 -11.27 30.36
C PHE A 731 -0.61 -11.20 30.02
N ILE A 732 0.02 -10.07 30.30
CA ILE A 732 1.47 -9.93 30.08
C ILE A 732 2.23 -10.98 30.89
N ALA A 733 1.94 -11.15 32.18
CA ALA A 733 2.63 -12.13 33.03
C ALA A 733 2.50 -13.56 32.48
N ALA A 734 1.27 -13.98 32.17
CA ALA A 734 0.98 -15.35 31.74
C ALA A 734 1.63 -15.69 30.39
N TYR A 735 1.53 -14.78 29.42
CA TYR A 735 1.99 -15.05 28.05
C TYR A 735 3.46 -14.71 27.80
N THR A 736 4.10 -13.90 28.66
CA THR A 736 5.57 -13.74 28.65
C THR A 736 6.29 -14.76 29.53
N GLY A 737 5.56 -15.49 30.39
CA GLY A 737 6.14 -16.42 31.39
C GLY A 737 6.86 -15.69 32.54
N ALA A 738 6.48 -14.42 32.79
CA ALA A 738 6.96 -13.66 33.91
C ALA A 738 6.17 -14.02 35.17
N SER A 739 6.82 -13.97 36.35
CA SER A 739 6.09 -14.11 37.62
C SER A 739 5.13 -12.94 37.82
N PRO A 740 3.88 -13.17 38.22
CA PRO A 740 2.94 -12.12 38.56
C PRO A 740 3.44 -11.17 39.65
N GLU A 741 4.35 -11.62 40.51
CA GLU A 741 5.00 -10.81 41.56
C GLU A 741 6.03 -9.80 41.02
N ARG A 742 6.60 -10.08 39.84
CA ARG A 742 7.73 -9.31 39.29
C ARG A 742 7.41 -8.61 37.95
N VAL A 743 6.24 -8.87 37.36
CA VAL A 743 5.86 -8.19 36.13
C VAL A 743 5.77 -6.69 36.36
N ASP A 744 6.30 -5.92 35.42
CA ASP A 744 6.22 -4.46 35.45
C ASP A 744 4.77 -4.01 35.23
N LEU A 745 4.20 -3.24 36.15
CA LEU A 745 2.82 -2.76 36.12
C LEU A 745 2.65 -1.48 35.28
N SER A 746 3.68 -1.03 34.56
CA SER A 746 3.51 0.06 33.58
C SER A 746 3.01 -0.49 32.24
N PRO A 747 1.86 -0.05 31.70
CA PRO A 747 1.39 -0.46 30.39
C PRO A 747 2.38 -0.08 29.28
N ILE A 748 2.99 1.10 29.38
CA ILE A 748 3.94 1.63 28.41
C ILE A 748 5.36 1.38 28.89
N LYS A 749 5.95 0.31 28.37
CA LYS A 749 7.31 -0.13 28.75
C LYS A 749 8.39 0.81 28.22
N ARG A 750 9.49 0.97 28.96
CA ARG A 750 10.58 1.87 28.60
C ARG A 750 11.67 1.22 27.77
N THR A 751 12.02 -0.03 28.05
CA THR A 751 13.21 -0.70 27.48
C THR A 751 12.82 -1.84 26.56
N PRO A 752 13.08 -1.73 25.24
CA PRO A 752 12.85 -2.81 24.30
C PRO A 752 13.83 -3.98 24.52
N LEU A 753 13.35 -5.21 24.35
CA LEU A 753 14.15 -6.40 24.36
C LEU A 753 14.56 -6.81 22.94
N PRO A 754 15.70 -7.50 22.76
CA PRO A 754 16.18 -7.82 21.42
C PRO A 754 15.37 -8.88 20.71
N ASN A 755 15.07 -8.64 19.46
CA ASN A 755 14.83 -9.64 18.45
C ASN A 755 16.16 -10.01 17.79
N TRP A 756 16.31 -11.21 17.20
CA TRP A 756 17.59 -11.59 16.61
C TRP A 756 17.46 -12.44 15.35
N ASN A 757 18.49 -12.35 14.52
CA ASN A 757 18.73 -13.25 13.42
C ASN A 757 20.11 -13.92 13.64
N LEU A 758 20.17 -15.22 13.47
CA LEU A 758 21.39 -16.01 13.53
C LEU A 758 21.66 -16.62 12.17
N LYS A 759 22.88 -16.44 11.68
CA LYS A 759 23.36 -17.10 10.47
C LYS A 759 24.68 -17.78 10.74
N PHE A 760 24.73 -19.10 10.45
CA PHE A 760 25.93 -19.90 10.59
C PHE A 760 26.32 -20.53 9.27
N THR A 761 27.52 -20.17 8.78
CA THR A 761 28.10 -20.69 7.54
C THR A 761 29.41 -21.45 7.74
N GLY A 762 29.88 -21.56 8.97
CA GLY A 762 31.17 -22.15 9.31
C GLY A 762 31.31 -23.67 9.06
N LEU A 763 30.19 -24.36 8.85
CA LEU A 763 30.19 -25.81 8.59
C LEU A 763 30.97 -26.18 7.33
N THR A 764 30.97 -25.33 6.31
CA THR A 764 31.72 -25.55 5.04
C THR A 764 33.23 -25.42 5.20
N GLU A 765 33.75 -24.97 6.35
CA GLU A 765 35.19 -24.96 6.66
C GLU A 765 35.70 -26.31 7.09
N ILE A 766 34.80 -27.23 7.49
CA ILE A 766 35.15 -28.61 7.86
C ILE A 766 35.42 -29.42 6.59
N LYS A 767 36.62 -29.95 6.46
CA LYS A 767 37.11 -30.64 5.25
C LYS A 767 36.21 -31.82 4.78
N SER A 768 35.57 -32.55 5.66
CA SER A 768 34.61 -33.59 5.31
C SER A 768 33.32 -33.06 4.71
N ILE A 769 32.84 -31.90 5.16
CA ILE A 769 31.61 -31.24 4.69
C ILE A 769 31.88 -30.52 3.35
N SER A 770 33.02 -29.83 3.22
CA SER A 770 33.36 -29.09 1.98
C SER A 770 33.60 -29.98 0.77
N LYS A 771 33.83 -31.29 0.97
CA LYS A 771 33.90 -32.24 -0.13
C LYS A 771 32.56 -32.53 -0.77
N ILE A 772 31.46 -32.36 -0.02
CA ILE A 772 30.09 -32.67 -0.46
C ILE A 772 29.35 -31.36 -0.80
N PHE A 773 29.48 -30.35 0.06
CA PHE A 773 28.75 -29.11 -0.02
C PHE A 773 29.68 -27.94 -0.38
N SER A 774 29.34 -27.22 -1.46
CA SER A 774 29.97 -25.94 -1.82
C SER A 774 29.50 -24.83 -0.87
N ARG A 775 28.26 -24.93 -0.39
CA ARG A 775 27.66 -24.02 0.57
C ARG A 775 26.71 -24.75 1.50
N LEU A 776 26.86 -24.51 2.79
CA LEU A 776 25.94 -24.98 3.81
C LEU A 776 25.74 -23.86 4.83
N SER A 777 24.50 -23.40 5.00
CA SER A 777 24.16 -22.36 5.97
C SER A 777 22.96 -22.77 6.81
N ILE A 778 23.05 -22.46 8.10
CA ILE A 778 21.96 -22.56 9.05
C ILE A 778 21.50 -21.15 9.39
N ASN A 779 20.21 -20.90 9.25
CA ASN A 779 19.62 -19.61 9.58
C ASN A 779 18.51 -19.83 10.64
N HIS A 780 18.45 -18.94 11.61
CA HIS A 780 17.41 -18.88 12.63
C HIS A 780 17.06 -17.42 12.86
N ALA A 781 15.77 -17.10 12.95
CA ALA A 781 15.32 -15.75 13.25
C ALA A 781 14.17 -15.78 14.25
N TYR A 782 14.26 -14.90 15.21
CA TYR A 782 13.26 -14.70 16.25
C TYR A 782 12.80 -13.25 16.29
N ARG A 783 11.51 -13.06 16.28
CA ARG A 783 10.88 -11.76 16.44
C ARG A 783 9.70 -11.89 17.38
N ALA A 784 9.62 -10.99 18.35
CA ALA A 784 8.43 -10.83 19.15
C ALA A 784 8.15 -9.36 19.44
N SER A 785 6.89 -9.01 19.51
CA SER A 785 6.42 -7.66 19.80
C SER A 785 5.29 -7.66 20.82
N TYR A 786 5.28 -6.60 21.62
CA TYR A 786 4.19 -6.22 22.49
C TYR A 786 3.62 -4.89 21.97
N THR A 787 2.31 -4.83 21.74
CA THR A 787 1.63 -3.64 21.24
C THR A 787 0.35 -3.37 22.03
N LEU A 788 0.16 -2.09 22.39
CA LEU A 788 -1.11 -1.53 22.83
C LEU A 788 -1.71 -0.79 21.64
N THR A 789 -2.76 -1.33 21.09
CA THR A 789 -3.48 -0.71 19.98
C THR A 789 -4.60 0.15 20.54
N ASN A 790 -4.55 1.43 20.25
CA ASN A 790 -5.58 2.39 20.62
C ASN A 790 -5.84 2.51 22.15
N PHE A 791 -4.99 3.28 22.82
CA PHE A 791 -5.35 3.82 24.11
C PHE A 791 -6.01 5.20 23.92
N GLN A 792 -6.95 5.54 24.80
CA GLN A 792 -7.64 6.83 24.75
C GLN A 792 -7.96 7.36 26.16
N SER A 793 -8.20 8.67 26.27
CA SER A 793 -8.69 9.28 27.49
C SER A 793 -10.03 8.67 27.89
N ASN A 794 -10.19 8.41 29.17
CA ASN A 794 -11.47 8.00 29.73
C ASN A 794 -12.22 9.26 30.15
N PHE A 795 -13.35 9.56 29.52
CA PHE A 795 -14.17 10.74 29.84
C PHE A 795 -14.92 10.62 31.16
N ASP A 796 -15.06 9.40 31.69
CA ASP A 796 -15.67 9.16 33.01
C ASP A 796 -14.67 9.40 34.15
N PHE A 797 -13.36 9.53 33.85
CA PHE A 797 -12.33 9.81 34.83
C PHE A 797 -12.35 11.29 35.24
N ASN A 798 -12.48 11.53 36.53
CA ASN A 798 -12.41 12.88 37.10
C ASN A 798 -11.08 13.05 37.84
N PRO A 799 -10.16 13.94 37.38
CA PRO A 799 -8.89 14.19 38.06
C PRO A 799 -9.04 14.71 39.49
N ASP A 800 -10.13 15.41 39.80
CA ASP A 800 -10.42 15.93 41.16
C ASP A 800 -10.93 14.82 42.10
N GLN A 801 -11.36 13.71 41.58
CA GLN A 801 -11.87 12.54 42.31
C GLN A 801 -11.30 11.23 41.71
N PRO A 802 -10.00 10.98 41.81
CA PRO A 802 -9.33 9.86 41.14
C PRO A 802 -9.77 8.48 41.67
N ASN A 803 -10.43 8.43 42.81
CA ASN A 803 -10.87 7.20 43.47
C ASN A 803 -12.32 6.82 43.17
N MET A 804 -12.93 7.45 42.17
CA MET A 804 -14.27 7.05 41.72
C MET A 804 -14.30 5.64 41.16
N THR A 805 -15.33 4.90 41.49
CA THR A 805 -15.58 3.55 40.98
C THR A 805 -16.75 3.51 40.00
N ASP A 806 -16.67 2.58 39.07
CA ASP A 806 -17.76 2.26 38.16
C ASP A 806 -18.93 1.52 38.88
N LYS A 807 -19.96 1.17 38.15
CA LYS A 807 -21.13 0.45 38.67
C LYS A 807 -20.82 -0.97 39.19
N LEU A 808 -19.67 -1.51 38.81
CA LEU A 808 -19.17 -2.82 39.22
C LEU A 808 -18.19 -2.72 40.41
N GLY A 809 -17.94 -1.50 40.92
CA GLY A 809 -17.03 -1.27 42.01
C GLY A 809 -15.57 -1.23 41.61
N ASN A 810 -15.23 -1.12 40.30
CA ASN A 810 -13.87 -0.98 39.81
C ASN A 810 -13.44 0.48 39.71
N LEU A 811 -12.18 0.77 40.00
CA LEU A 811 -11.62 2.11 39.80
C LEU A 811 -11.69 2.51 38.33
N ILE A 812 -12.12 3.75 38.11
CA ILE A 812 -12.16 4.37 36.80
C ILE A 812 -10.74 4.79 36.43
N SER A 813 -10.15 4.14 35.44
CA SER A 813 -8.78 4.47 34.99
C SER A 813 -8.78 5.73 34.12
N GLU A 814 -7.71 6.52 34.20
CA GLU A 814 -7.49 7.73 33.38
C GLU A 814 -7.51 7.42 31.87
N ARG A 815 -6.98 6.25 31.47
CA ARG A 815 -6.90 5.82 30.10
C ARG A 815 -7.61 4.49 29.89
N LEU A 816 -8.29 4.36 28.77
CA LEU A 816 -8.87 3.11 28.31
C LEU A 816 -7.96 2.47 27.26
N TYR A 817 -7.81 1.15 27.32
CA TYR A 817 -7.02 0.35 26.38
C TYR A 817 -7.98 -0.62 25.67
N SER A 818 -8.03 -0.59 24.33
CA SER A 818 -8.96 -1.50 23.62
C SER A 818 -8.36 -2.88 23.42
N ASN A 819 -7.15 -2.97 22.87
CA ASN A 819 -6.54 -4.25 22.56
C ASN A 819 -5.05 -4.28 22.94
N VAL A 820 -4.63 -5.45 23.41
CA VAL A 820 -3.25 -5.77 23.76
C VAL A 820 -2.79 -6.97 22.95
N ASN A 821 -1.75 -6.80 22.14
CA ASN A 821 -1.29 -7.86 21.26
C ASN A 821 0.14 -8.29 21.61
N LEU A 822 0.35 -9.59 21.65
CA LEU A 822 1.64 -10.25 21.70
C LEU A 822 1.81 -11.09 20.45
N ILE A 823 2.79 -10.73 19.63
CA ILE A 823 3.08 -11.46 18.40
C ILE A 823 4.47 -12.06 18.51
N GLU A 824 4.60 -13.33 18.19
CA GLU A 824 5.86 -14.07 18.20
C GLU A 824 6.03 -14.84 16.92
N GLN A 825 7.19 -14.74 16.30
CA GLN A 825 7.51 -15.37 15.03
C GLN A 825 8.92 -15.92 15.03
N PHE A 826 9.03 -17.19 14.67
CA PHE A 826 10.25 -17.84 14.27
C PHE A 826 10.24 -17.94 12.74
N ASN A 827 10.81 -17.00 12.06
CA ASN A 827 10.80 -16.93 10.60
C ASN A 827 12.23 -16.75 10.04
N PRO A 828 12.98 -17.88 9.91
CA PRO A 828 12.63 -19.25 10.24
C PRO A 828 12.97 -19.66 11.70
N LEU A 829 12.31 -20.72 12.24
CA LEU A 829 12.78 -21.40 13.45
C LEU A 829 14.11 -22.08 13.17
N ILE A 830 14.19 -22.78 12.04
CA ILE A 830 15.43 -23.30 11.47
C ILE A 830 15.29 -23.36 9.96
N ARG A 831 16.33 -22.93 9.26
CA ARG A 831 16.44 -23.07 7.81
C ARG A 831 17.84 -23.55 7.46
N LEU A 832 17.89 -24.60 6.69
CA LEU A 832 19.09 -25.19 6.11
C LEU A 832 19.12 -24.86 4.63
N ASP A 833 20.11 -24.10 4.19
CA ASP A 833 20.39 -23.90 2.79
C ASP A 833 21.64 -24.69 2.43
N MET A 834 21.49 -25.67 1.58
CA MET A 834 22.54 -26.61 1.17
C MET A 834 22.73 -26.51 -0.34
N GLU A 835 23.95 -26.31 -0.77
CA GLU A 835 24.34 -26.36 -2.17
C GLU A 835 25.48 -27.37 -2.30
N MET A 836 25.24 -28.43 -3.05
CA MET A 836 26.22 -29.49 -3.27
C MET A 836 27.18 -29.10 -4.40
N ASN A 837 28.32 -29.74 -4.44
CA ASN A 837 29.34 -29.50 -5.49
C ASN A 837 28.85 -29.86 -6.91
N ASN A 838 27.80 -30.66 -7.03
CA ASN A 838 27.16 -31.02 -8.30
C ASN A 838 26.02 -30.03 -8.70
N SER A 839 25.95 -28.82 -8.10
CA SER A 839 24.94 -27.80 -8.34
C SER A 839 23.53 -28.13 -7.85
N LEU A 840 23.36 -29.21 -7.08
CA LEU A 840 22.08 -29.52 -6.41
C LEU A 840 21.93 -28.60 -5.20
N LYS A 841 20.80 -27.91 -5.15
CA LYS A 841 20.40 -27.02 -4.04
C LYS A 841 19.25 -27.66 -3.28
N LEU A 842 19.40 -27.75 -1.97
CA LEU A 842 18.36 -28.23 -1.08
C LEU A 842 18.06 -27.16 -0.03
N ILE A 843 16.80 -26.94 0.22
CA ILE A 843 16.31 -26.02 1.24
C ILE A 843 15.37 -26.83 2.15
N ALA A 844 15.58 -26.73 3.46
CA ALA A 844 14.64 -27.21 4.45
C ALA A 844 14.39 -26.09 5.46
N GLU A 845 13.14 -25.75 5.67
CA GLU A 845 12.78 -24.62 6.52
C GLU A 845 11.57 -24.96 7.37
N LEU A 846 11.64 -24.61 8.65
CA LEU A 846 10.56 -24.68 9.61
C LEU A 846 10.27 -23.28 10.13
N ARG A 847 9.03 -22.86 10.06
CA ARG A 847 8.53 -21.59 10.60
C ARG A 847 7.49 -21.87 11.67
N LYS A 848 7.44 -21.01 12.65
CA LYS A 848 6.43 -21.04 13.69
C LYS A 848 6.02 -19.61 14.02
N GLU A 849 4.72 -19.37 14.08
CA GLU A 849 4.18 -18.07 14.45
C GLU A 849 3.02 -18.22 15.44
N ARG A 850 2.87 -17.23 16.30
CA ARG A 850 1.66 -17.07 17.12
C ARG A 850 1.37 -15.60 17.33
N ALA A 851 0.08 -15.28 17.35
CA ALA A 851 -0.44 -13.96 17.69
C ALA A 851 -1.51 -14.15 18.76
N ILE A 852 -1.38 -13.39 19.84
CA ILE A 852 -2.31 -13.44 20.96
C ILE A 852 -2.82 -12.03 21.19
N SER A 853 -4.12 -11.84 21.14
CA SER A 853 -4.78 -10.56 21.31
C SER A 853 -5.77 -10.63 22.46
N LEU A 854 -5.57 -9.79 23.46
CA LEU A 854 -6.53 -9.54 24.52
C LEU A 854 -7.38 -8.34 24.12
N SER A 855 -8.69 -8.54 23.93
CA SER A 855 -9.68 -7.48 23.78
C SER A 855 -10.27 -7.16 25.14
N LEU A 856 -10.00 -5.96 25.63
CA LEU A 856 -10.50 -5.49 26.92
C LEU A 856 -11.97 -5.05 26.83
N ASP A 857 -12.39 -4.60 25.64
CA ASP A 857 -13.77 -4.17 25.40
C ASP A 857 -14.76 -5.36 25.39
N ASN A 858 -14.31 -6.55 24.95
CA ASN A 858 -15.15 -7.73 24.77
C ASN A 858 -14.86 -8.86 25.76
N ASN A 859 -13.87 -8.71 26.64
CA ASN A 859 -13.41 -9.75 27.58
C ASN A 859 -13.06 -11.07 26.88
N LEU A 860 -12.30 -10.99 25.78
CA LEU A 860 -11.93 -12.14 24.95
C LEU A 860 -10.43 -12.18 24.70
N ILE A 861 -9.86 -13.39 24.63
CA ILE A 861 -8.52 -13.63 24.11
C ILE A 861 -8.63 -14.39 22.78
N THR A 862 -8.03 -13.84 21.74
CA THR A 862 -7.86 -14.52 20.46
C THR A 862 -6.42 -15.04 20.38
N GLU A 863 -6.26 -16.35 20.22
CA GLU A 863 -4.98 -17.01 20.00
C GLU A 863 -4.94 -17.55 18.58
N SER A 864 -4.04 -17.04 17.74
CA SER A 864 -3.75 -17.56 16.40
C SER A 864 -2.36 -18.17 16.40
N SER A 865 -2.22 -19.39 15.92
CA SER A 865 -0.94 -20.09 15.78
C SER A 865 -0.80 -20.72 14.41
N GLY A 866 0.42 -20.80 13.91
CA GLY A 866 0.72 -21.42 12.63
C GLY A 866 2.10 -22.05 12.61
N ASP A 867 2.16 -23.24 12.04
CA ASP A 867 3.39 -23.96 11.76
C ASP A 867 3.50 -24.19 10.26
N GLU A 868 4.67 -23.89 9.66
CA GLU A 868 4.91 -24.06 8.24
C GLU A 868 6.22 -24.82 8.01
N TYR A 869 6.14 -25.87 7.20
CA TYR A 869 7.24 -26.72 6.78
C TYR A 869 7.48 -26.51 5.30
N ILE A 870 8.69 -26.16 4.91
CA ILE A 870 9.07 -25.92 3.52
C ILE A 870 10.25 -26.82 3.17
N ALA A 871 10.14 -27.54 2.06
CA ALA A 871 11.23 -28.26 1.44
C ALA A 871 11.39 -27.81 -0.01
N GLY A 872 12.60 -27.44 -0.40
CA GLY A 872 12.91 -26.96 -1.74
C GLY A 872 14.08 -27.73 -2.36
N LEU A 873 13.96 -28.03 -3.64
CA LEU A 873 14.98 -28.66 -4.44
C LEU A 873 15.23 -27.82 -5.67
N GLY A 874 16.49 -27.47 -5.91
CA GLY A 874 16.91 -26.75 -7.11
C GLY A 874 18.06 -27.49 -7.80
N TYR A 875 17.98 -27.66 -9.10
CA TYR A 875 19.03 -28.29 -9.86
C TYR A 875 19.30 -27.56 -11.16
N ARG A 876 20.56 -27.28 -11.41
CA ARG A 876 20.99 -26.65 -12.65
C ARG A 876 21.72 -27.66 -13.50
N VAL A 877 21.17 -27.96 -14.65
CA VAL A 877 21.79 -28.78 -15.70
C VAL A 877 22.44 -27.87 -16.69
N ASN A 878 23.77 -27.87 -16.74
CA ASN A 878 24.51 -27.03 -17.69
C ASN A 878 24.55 -27.70 -19.07
N ASP A 879 24.59 -26.88 -20.12
CA ASP A 879 24.83 -27.32 -21.48
C ASP A 879 23.83 -28.35 -22.05
N VAL A 880 22.59 -28.26 -21.64
CA VAL A 880 21.51 -29.08 -22.25
C VAL A 880 21.39 -28.78 -23.72
N ARG A 881 21.38 -29.83 -24.55
CA ARG A 881 21.33 -29.71 -26.02
C ARG A 881 19.96 -30.10 -26.51
N PHE A 882 19.26 -29.15 -27.09
CA PHE A 882 17.97 -29.39 -27.74
C PHE A 882 18.11 -29.31 -29.26
N ARG A 883 17.76 -30.39 -29.95
CA ARG A 883 17.78 -30.44 -31.42
C ARG A 883 16.38 -30.12 -31.95
N THR A 884 16.25 -29.09 -32.76
CA THR A 884 14.99 -28.71 -33.39
C THR A 884 15.18 -28.41 -34.88
N ASN A 885 14.10 -28.58 -35.66
CA ASN A 885 14.06 -28.15 -37.05
C ASN A 885 13.39 -26.79 -37.13
N PHE A 886 14.18 -25.73 -37.25
CA PHE A 886 13.67 -24.37 -37.44
C PHE A 886 13.90 -23.93 -38.89
N GLY A 887 12.84 -23.64 -39.66
CA GLY A 887 12.95 -23.18 -41.02
C GLY A 887 13.60 -24.20 -41.98
N GLY A 888 13.40 -25.52 -41.77
CA GLY A 888 13.99 -26.57 -42.60
C GLY A 888 15.45 -26.91 -42.31
N LYS A 889 16.12 -26.23 -41.35
CA LYS A 889 17.49 -26.51 -40.92
C LYS A 889 17.49 -27.14 -39.53
N ARG A 890 18.29 -28.21 -39.36
CA ARG A 890 18.56 -28.79 -38.03
C ARG A 890 19.43 -27.84 -37.19
N VAL A 891 18.86 -27.22 -36.17
CA VAL A 891 19.57 -26.35 -35.24
C VAL A 891 19.72 -27.06 -33.91
N THR A 892 20.89 -27.05 -33.32
CA THR A 892 21.14 -27.51 -31.96
C THR A 892 21.22 -26.29 -31.06
N LEU A 893 20.23 -26.11 -30.23
CA LEU A 893 20.21 -25.08 -29.19
C LEU A 893 20.95 -25.64 -27.97
N LYS A 894 21.84 -24.84 -27.36
CA LYS A 894 22.61 -25.21 -26.18
C LYS A 894 22.39 -24.18 -25.10
N GLY A 895 21.92 -24.58 -23.96
CA GLY A 895 21.65 -23.69 -22.86
C GLY A 895 21.54 -24.40 -21.52
N ASP A 896 21.40 -23.61 -20.47
CA ASP A 896 21.27 -24.11 -19.10
C ASP A 896 19.80 -24.26 -18.75
N LEU A 897 19.48 -25.40 -18.14
CA LEU A 897 18.17 -25.70 -17.60
C LEU A 897 18.22 -25.60 -16.06
N ASN A 898 17.46 -24.66 -15.48
CA ASN A 898 17.30 -24.55 -14.04
C ASN A 898 15.94 -25.11 -13.66
N ILE A 899 15.93 -26.12 -12.81
CA ILE A 899 14.70 -26.71 -12.28
C ILE A 899 14.62 -26.38 -10.80
N ARG A 900 13.49 -25.91 -10.35
CA ARG A 900 13.20 -25.67 -8.93
C ARG A 900 11.85 -26.25 -8.58
N ALA A 901 11.81 -27.03 -7.50
CA ALA A 901 10.59 -27.58 -6.93
C ALA A 901 10.54 -27.20 -5.44
N ASP A 902 9.48 -26.56 -5.03
CA ASP A 902 9.25 -26.19 -3.64
C ASP A 902 7.92 -26.82 -3.17
N VAL A 903 7.94 -27.49 -2.02
CA VAL A 903 6.77 -28.01 -1.33
C VAL A 903 6.64 -27.28 0.00
N SER A 904 5.46 -26.77 0.31
CA SER A 904 5.17 -26.20 1.62
C SER A 904 3.90 -26.80 2.20
N TYR A 905 3.94 -27.10 3.50
CA TYR A 905 2.78 -27.48 4.31
C TYR A 905 2.63 -26.48 5.44
N ARG A 906 1.48 -25.84 5.51
CA ARG A 906 1.13 -24.85 6.54
C ARG A 906 -0.14 -25.29 7.26
N ASP A 907 -0.11 -25.21 8.59
CA ASP A 907 -1.26 -25.49 9.46
C ASP A 907 -1.48 -24.28 10.38
N ASN A 908 -2.60 -23.60 10.21
CA ASN A 908 -2.98 -22.41 10.99
C ASN A 908 -4.27 -22.69 11.72
N ILE A 909 -4.35 -22.24 12.98
CA ILE A 909 -5.56 -22.29 13.78
C ILE A 909 -5.74 -21.02 14.59
N THR A 910 -6.98 -20.57 14.71
CA THR A 910 -7.37 -19.42 15.55
C THR A 910 -8.44 -19.86 16.53
N VAL A 911 -8.16 -19.68 17.81
CA VAL A 911 -9.04 -20.03 18.93
C VAL A 911 -9.45 -18.77 19.66
N LEU A 912 -10.75 -18.62 19.89
CA LEU A 912 -11.34 -17.57 20.71
C LEU A 912 -11.58 -18.13 22.11
N ARG A 913 -11.07 -17.44 23.14
CA ARG A 913 -11.19 -17.82 24.54
C ARG A 913 -11.97 -16.77 25.31
N ASN A 914 -13.05 -17.19 25.93
CA ASN A 914 -13.84 -16.31 26.80
C ASN A 914 -13.18 -16.22 28.18
N LEU A 915 -13.08 -15.01 28.76
CA LEU A 915 -12.45 -14.80 30.05
C LEU A 915 -13.30 -15.27 31.22
N GLU A 916 -14.60 -15.35 31.06
CA GLU A 916 -15.56 -15.70 32.11
C GLU A 916 -16.04 -17.14 32.04
N TYR A 917 -16.28 -17.63 30.84
CA TYR A 917 -16.85 -18.97 30.61
C TYR A 917 -15.80 -19.91 30.01
N ASP A 918 -15.87 -21.19 30.34
CA ASP A 918 -15.04 -22.23 29.73
C ASP A 918 -15.58 -22.60 28.32
N ASN A 919 -15.76 -21.61 27.51
CA ASN A 919 -16.23 -21.74 26.13
C ASN A 919 -15.12 -21.30 25.17
N ASN A 920 -14.28 -22.23 24.77
CA ASN A 920 -13.24 -22.02 23.77
C ASN A 920 -13.77 -22.44 22.42
N GLN A 921 -13.62 -21.59 21.40
CA GLN A 921 -14.15 -21.83 20.06
C GLN A 921 -13.05 -21.67 19.02
N VAL A 922 -12.92 -22.66 18.13
CA VAL A 922 -12.14 -22.51 16.91
C VAL A 922 -12.94 -21.64 15.95
N THR A 923 -12.43 -20.46 15.63
CA THR A 923 -13.12 -19.48 14.76
C THR A 923 -12.59 -19.46 13.35
N ALA A 924 -11.34 -19.86 13.16
CA ALA A 924 -10.70 -19.96 11.85
C ALA A 924 -9.56 -20.98 11.90
N GLY A 925 -9.24 -21.53 10.76
CA GLY A 925 -8.09 -22.41 10.59
C GLY A 925 -8.03 -22.95 9.19
N GLN A 926 -6.81 -23.19 8.71
CA GLN A 926 -6.59 -23.68 7.37
C GLN A 926 -5.30 -24.48 7.29
N ARG A 927 -5.39 -25.66 6.67
CA ARG A 927 -4.25 -26.47 6.25
C ARG A 927 -4.01 -26.26 4.77
N ILE A 928 -2.81 -25.87 4.41
CA ILE A 928 -2.45 -25.58 3.02
C ILE A 928 -1.25 -26.45 2.63
N LEU A 929 -1.43 -27.21 1.56
CA LEU A 929 -0.35 -27.92 0.89
C LEU A 929 -0.11 -27.27 -0.46
N ALA A 930 1.07 -26.71 -0.69
CA ALA A 930 1.43 -26.10 -1.94
C ALA A 930 2.66 -26.75 -2.56
N LEU A 931 2.58 -27.10 -3.83
CA LEU A 931 3.68 -27.59 -4.66
C LEU A 931 3.89 -26.61 -5.81
N LYS A 932 5.11 -26.09 -5.94
CA LYS A 932 5.51 -25.18 -7.01
C LYS A 932 6.72 -25.74 -7.74
N ILE A 933 6.58 -25.90 -9.04
CA ILE A 933 7.67 -26.36 -9.91
C ILE A 933 7.89 -25.32 -10.99
N ASN A 934 9.12 -24.87 -11.12
CA ASN A 934 9.56 -23.95 -12.17
C ASN A 934 10.74 -24.57 -12.90
N ALA A 935 10.73 -24.51 -14.22
CA ALA A 935 11.83 -24.94 -15.06
C ALA A 935 12.15 -23.84 -16.11
N ASP A 936 13.30 -23.20 -15.93
CA ASP A 936 13.80 -22.14 -16.80
C ASP A 936 14.85 -22.70 -17.74
N TYR A 937 14.61 -22.62 -19.04
CA TYR A 937 15.56 -23.05 -20.05
C TYR A 937 16.02 -21.89 -20.92
N ALA A 938 17.27 -21.51 -20.81
CA ALA A 938 17.90 -20.49 -21.66
C ALA A 938 18.35 -21.13 -22.96
N LEU A 939 17.48 -21.17 -23.96
CA LEU A 939 17.72 -21.77 -25.29
C LEU A 939 18.81 -21.05 -26.10
N SER A 940 18.88 -19.72 -25.95
CA SER A 940 19.92 -18.87 -26.51
C SER A 940 20.05 -17.60 -25.68
N ARG A 941 20.99 -16.69 -26.05
CA ARG A 941 21.11 -15.37 -25.40
C ARG A 941 19.81 -14.56 -25.44
N ASN A 942 19.00 -14.79 -26.47
CA ASN A 942 17.81 -13.99 -26.73
C ASN A 942 16.51 -14.79 -26.55
N LEU A 943 16.59 -16.12 -26.37
CA LEU A 943 15.42 -17.00 -26.28
C LEU A 943 15.44 -17.77 -24.96
N THR A 944 14.42 -17.56 -24.14
CA THR A 944 14.20 -18.31 -22.89
C THR A 944 12.83 -18.96 -22.92
N ALA A 945 12.76 -20.18 -22.39
CA ALA A 945 11.52 -20.89 -22.16
C ALA A 945 11.33 -21.12 -20.66
N LEU A 946 10.16 -20.83 -20.14
CA LEU A 946 9.80 -21.03 -18.75
C LEU A 946 8.61 -21.97 -18.71
N PHE A 947 8.70 -23.03 -17.94
CA PHE A 947 7.58 -23.87 -17.54
C PHE A 947 7.31 -23.63 -16.06
N PHE A 948 6.04 -23.50 -15.68
CA PHE A 948 5.61 -23.46 -14.30
C PHE A 948 4.45 -24.42 -14.05
N TYR A 949 4.43 -24.95 -12.85
CA TYR A 949 3.34 -25.76 -12.33
C TYR A 949 3.13 -25.39 -10.86
N ASP A 950 1.96 -24.89 -10.52
CA ASP A 950 1.52 -24.55 -9.19
C ASP A 950 0.32 -25.42 -8.80
N HIS A 951 0.44 -26.17 -7.73
CA HIS A 951 -0.66 -26.93 -7.14
C HIS A 951 -0.86 -26.46 -5.72
N ASN A 952 -2.03 -25.98 -5.41
CA ASN A 952 -2.40 -25.52 -4.08
C ASN A 952 -3.66 -26.27 -3.63
N PHE A 953 -3.54 -26.98 -2.50
CA PHE A 953 -4.65 -27.64 -1.83
C PHE A 953 -4.85 -26.97 -0.48
N SER A 954 -6.09 -26.60 -0.16
CA SER A 954 -6.47 -25.99 1.11
C SER A 954 -7.67 -26.68 1.74
N GLU A 955 -7.57 -26.99 3.01
CA GLU A 955 -8.62 -27.55 3.85
C GLU A 955 -8.88 -26.61 5.03
N PHE A 956 -10.13 -26.33 5.31
CA PHE A 956 -10.52 -25.41 6.37
C PHE A 956 -10.85 -26.17 7.67
N ALA A 957 -10.46 -25.62 8.83
CA ALA A 957 -10.74 -26.23 10.13
C ALA A 957 -12.24 -26.16 10.51
N ILE A 958 -12.97 -25.21 9.93
CA ILE A 958 -14.41 -25.07 10.13
C ILE A 958 -15.12 -25.68 8.92
N SER A 959 -16.04 -26.61 9.15
CA SER A 959 -16.68 -27.43 8.13
C SER A 959 -17.68 -26.74 7.20
N THR A 960 -17.79 -25.40 7.26
CA THR A 960 -18.70 -24.62 6.41
C THR A 960 -18.17 -24.41 4.99
N ALA A 961 -16.89 -24.67 4.74
CA ALA A 961 -16.25 -24.56 3.43
C ALA A 961 -15.64 -25.89 3.01
N PHE A 962 -15.86 -26.29 1.77
CA PHE A 962 -15.26 -27.50 1.19
C PHE A 962 -13.76 -27.32 0.94
N PRO A 963 -12.96 -28.39 1.01
CA PRO A 963 -11.58 -28.35 0.56
C PRO A 963 -11.46 -27.89 -0.87
N GLN A 964 -10.48 -27.04 -1.14
CA GLN A 964 -10.27 -26.46 -2.47
C GLN A 964 -8.93 -26.89 -3.02
N THR A 965 -8.95 -27.26 -4.30
CA THR A 965 -7.74 -27.55 -5.08
C THR A 965 -7.64 -26.59 -6.25
N SER A 966 -6.49 -25.95 -6.39
CA SER A 966 -6.17 -25.10 -7.54
C SER A 966 -4.88 -25.59 -8.18
N ILE A 967 -4.95 -25.86 -9.48
CA ILE A 967 -3.83 -26.29 -10.30
C ILE A 967 -3.65 -25.30 -11.42
N ARG A 968 -2.46 -24.71 -11.52
CA ARG A 968 -2.08 -23.82 -12.62
C ARG A 968 -0.79 -24.31 -13.24
N SER A 969 -0.75 -24.42 -14.54
CA SER A 969 0.45 -24.75 -15.27
C SER A 969 0.52 -23.92 -16.54
N GLY A 970 1.73 -23.61 -16.97
CA GLY A 970 1.91 -22.83 -18.17
C GLY A 970 3.30 -22.92 -18.73
N PHE A 971 3.40 -22.59 -20.01
CA PHE A 971 4.63 -22.54 -20.76
C PHE A 971 4.76 -21.16 -21.41
N THR A 972 5.85 -20.46 -21.09
CA THR A 972 6.12 -19.12 -21.62
C THR A 972 7.42 -19.14 -22.41
N VAL A 973 7.38 -18.66 -23.63
CA VAL A 973 8.57 -18.44 -24.46
C VAL A 973 8.79 -16.95 -24.60
N ARG A 974 9.96 -16.47 -24.22
CA ARG A 974 10.36 -15.07 -24.36
C ARG A 974 11.50 -14.96 -25.35
N TYR A 975 11.32 -14.15 -26.37
CA TYR A 975 12.36 -13.79 -27.32
C TYR A 975 12.64 -12.29 -27.24
N ASN A 976 13.89 -11.92 -27.00
CA ASN A 976 14.35 -10.53 -26.95
C ASN A 976 14.97 -10.16 -28.31
N PHE A 977 14.31 -9.26 -29.05
CA PHE A 977 14.82 -8.68 -30.29
C PHE A 977 15.80 -7.54 -29.96
N GLY A 978 16.98 -7.84 -29.63
CA GLY A 978 18.02 -6.84 -29.34
C GLY A 978 19.38 -7.48 -29.09
N ASN A 979 20.44 -6.83 -29.57
CA ASN A 979 21.80 -7.29 -29.38
C ASN A 979 22.25 -7.16 -27.93
#